data_80c05ca2a791f613ec94fe04b7bd52e0
#
_entry.id   80c05ca2a791f613ec94fe04b7bd52e0
#
_cell.length_a   1.000
_cell.length_b   1.000
_cell.length_c   1.000
_cell.angle_alpha   90.00
_cell.angle_beta   90.00
_cell.angle_gamma   90.00
#
_symmetry.space_group_name_H-M   'P 1'
#
loop_
_entity.id
_entity.type
_entity.pdbx_description
1 polymer ?
#
loop_
_entity_poly.entity_id
_entity_poly.type
_entity_poly.pdbx_seq_one_letter_code
_entity_poly.pdbx_strand_id
1 'polypeptide(L)'
;METKSGKISVTTENIFPVIRQWLYEDKDIFVRELVSNCADAISKHRRLAELGKAEEGADPKAEYSIRIVYDDDAGTLAFEDDGIGMTAEEVEKYINQIAFSGALDFVTKYQQESTDKTGIIGHFGLGFYSAFMVADEVTIDTKSFVSDAEAVRWTSKDGMDYEITASDKESRGTVITLKLSDEAKSQFDSATIRMTLRKYCYFAPADIYYVDVKADKLHEEAEAKRKKEAEEKGEEYTAEPVKYVPVNNKSPLWTKKPSECTEDEYKQFYHSVFNDGRDPLFWIHLNMDYPFTLQGILYFPKTDNVYQNLDGRIKIYNHQIFVADNIEEIIPDFLFLLQGCLDCSDLPLNVSRSALQQDEYVKKLSSHIIKKVSDKLNELFKKQREDYEKYWSDISVFVKYGMMKEEKFFEKVEDICLYKTTDGKYKTFAELTEGDHKNIRYTTDAKAQAAYIDMSVQEGYDVVIMDEEIDNNFMSFHEYKKPDNRFQRVDSELSGTDSDEETQNKLKEIFRAALGNEKMPVFAKAMGKEKMPAFIREAEFNRRNKEMREQYERMMRMSNMSPEEMADMFPETEELVINTDSPLVTKIEALEAQGSEKETADRLIQHVYDQAKLAHGTLDSEGLERFLKYNSELLAKSVENI
;
A
#
# COMPACT_ATOMS: atom_id res chain seq x y z
N MET A 1 -38.02 -40.57 -27.23
CA MET A 1 -37.38 -39.27 -27.48
C MET A 1 -36.09 -39.57 -28.28
N GLU A 2 -36.00 -39.09 -29.50
CA GLU A 2 -34.74 -39.20 -30.26
C GLU A 2 -33.67 -38.31 -29.65
N THR A 3 -32.50 -38.87 -29.46
CA THR A 3 -31.35 -38.13 -28.94
C THR A 3 -30.86 -37.17 -30.04
N LYS A 4 -31.08 -35.86 -29.89
CA LYS A 4 -30.53 -34.83 -30.76
C LYS A 4 -29.17 -34.42 -30.21
N SER A 5 -28.11 -34.68 -30.96
CA SER A 5 -26.77 -34.13 -30.70
C SER A 5 -26.48 -32.98 -31.68
N GLY A 6 -25.95 -31.88 -31.24
CA GLY A 6 -25.56 -30.71 -32.03
C GLY A 6 -24.41 -29.97 -31.37
N LYS A 7 -23.72 -29.11 -32.12
CA LYS A 7 -22.74 -28.17 -31.56
C LYS A 7 -23.47 -26.90 -31.11
N ILE A 8 -23.07 -26.37 -29.98
CA ILE A 8 -23.51 -25.03 -29.55
C ILE A 8 -22.84 -24.05 -30.53
N SER A 9 -23.63 -23.16 -31.14
CA SER A 9 -23.15 -22.09 -32.00
C SER A 9 -23.48 -20.73 -31.39
N VAL A 10 -22.60 -19.77 -31.53
CA VAL A 10 -22.79 -18.39 -31.16
C VAL A 10 -22.81 -17.55 -32.42
N THR A 11 -23.83 -16.72 -32.59
CA THR A 11 -23.89 -15.76 -33.70
C THR A 11 -23.26 -14.44 -33.31
N THR A 12 -22.54 -13.80 -34.22
CA THR A 12 -21.86 -12.51 -33.99
C THR A 12 -22.82 -11.44 -33.53
N GLU A 13 -24.06 -11.41 -34.08
CA GLU A 13 -25.13 -10.49 -33.70
C GLU A 13 -25.48 -10.52 -32.21
N ASN A 14 -25.33 -11.66 -31.55
CA ASN A 14 -25.67 -11.82 -30.14
C ASN A 14 -24.49 -11.55 -29.20
N ILE A 15 -23.26 -11.86 -29.63
CA ILE A 15 -22.09 -11.74 -28.76
C ILE A 15 -21.45 -10.35 -28.82
N PHE A 16 -21.52 -9.67 -29.97
CA PHE A 16 -20.88 -8.39 -30.18
C PHE A 16 -21.40 -7.27 -29.25
N PRO A 17 -22.72 -7.12 -29.02
CA PRO A 17 -23.26 -6.18 -28.02
C PRO A 17 -22.74 -6.46 -26.60
N VAL A 18 -22.57 -7.75 -26.25
CA VAL A 18 -22.02 -8.15 -24.94
C VAL A 18 -20.56 -7.73 -24.82
N ILE A 19 -19.76 -7.94 -25.86
CA ILE A 19 -18.35 -7.51 -25.89
C ILE A 19 -18.28 -5.98 -25.76
N ARG A 20 -19.06 -5.25 -26.53
CA ARG A 20 -19.08 -3.79 -26.53
C ARG A 20 -19.49 -3.18 -25.21
N GLN A 21 -20.45 -3.77 -24.51
CA GLN A 21 -21.12 -3.17 -23.34
C GLN A 21 -20.63 -3.74 -22.00
N TRP A 22 -20.17 -4.98 -21.96
CA TRP A 22 -19.96 -5.71 -20.70
C TRP A 22 -18.55 -6.28 -20.52
N LEU A 23 -17.73 -6.29 -21.55
CA LEU A 23 -16.39 -6.90 -21.46
C LEU A 23 -15.41 -6.03 -20.70
N TYR A 24 -15.59 -4.72 -20.74
CA TYR A 24 -14.71 -3.74 -20.08
C TYR A 24 -15.53 -2.72 -19.28
N GLU A 25 -15.09 -2.44 -18.06
CA GLU A 25 -15.71 -1.46 -17.18
C GLU A 25 -15.38 -0.02 -17.62
N ASP A 26 -14.10 0.22 -17.98
CA ASP A 26 -13.60 1.51 -18.41
C ASP A 26 -13.47 1.60 -19.93
N LYS A 27 -13.99 2.67 -20.53
CA LYS A 27 -13.88 2.90 -21.97
C LYS A 27 -12.47 3.19 -22.43
N ASP A 28 -11.60 3.77 -21.57
CA ASP A 28 -10.22 4.14 -21.91
C ASP A 28 -9.28 2.94 -22.14
N ILE A 29 -9.76 1.75 -21.82
CA ILE A 29 -9.01 0.48 -21.98
C ILE A 29 -8.66 0.17 -23.45
N PHE A 30 -9.42 0.72 -24.43
CA PHE A 30 -9.12 0.50 -25.84
C PHE A 30 -7.71 0.96 -26.21
N VAL A 31 -7.19 2.02 -25.57
CA VAL A 31 -5.82 2.50 -25.79
C VAL A 31 -4.81 1.42 -25.39
N ARG A 32 -5.00 0.79 -24.21
CA ARG A 32 -4.15 -0.31 -23.76
C ARG A 32 -4.17 -1.48 -24.73
N GLU A 33 -5.35 -1.90 -25.14
CA GLU A 33 -5.51 -3.07 -26.00
C GLU A 33 -4.90 -2.86 -27.40
N LEU A 34 -5.11 -1.69 -28.00
CA LEU A 34 -4.55 -1.38 -29.31
C LEU A 34 -3.03 -1.20 -29.27
N VAL A 35 -2.49 -0.52 -28.26
CA VAL A 35 -1.02 -0.41 -28.07
C VAL A 35 -0.41 -1.79 -27.78
N SER A 36 -1.08 -2.65 -27.03
CA SER A 36 -0.62 -4.03 -26.79
C SER A 36 -0.55 -4.83 -28.10
N ASN A 37 -1.54 -4.67 -28.98
CA ASN A 37 -1.53 -5.32 -30.31
C ASN A 37 -0.38 -4.81 -31.19
N CYS A 38 -0.09 -3.50 -31.16
CA CYS A 38 1.08 -2.93 -31.85
C CYS A 38 2.40 -3.51 -31.29
N ALA A 39 2.53 -3.55 -29.95
CA ALA A 39 3.72 -4.13 -29.29
C ALA A 39 3.90 -5.61 -29.61
N ASP A 40 2.81 -6.39 -29.67
CA ASP A 40 2.84 -7.79 -30.08
C ASP A 40 3.26 -7.97 -31.54
N ALA A 41 2.76 -7.12 -32.46
CA ALA A 41 3.15 -7.12 -33.85
C ALA A 41 4.65 -6.86 -34.02
N ILE A 42 5.19 -5.92 -33.27
CA ILE A 42 6.63 -5.60 -33.22
C ILE A 42 7.43 -6.79 -32.65
N SER A 43 6.98 -7.35 -31.52
CA SER A 43 7.66 -8.48 -30.86
C SER A 43 7.72 -9.72 -31.75
N LYS A 44 6.64 -10.02 -32.51
CA LYS A 44 6.60 -11.10 -33.46
C LYS A 44 7.61 -10.90 -34.62
N HIS A 45 7.65 -9.69 -35.19
CA HIS A 45 8.60 -9.40 -36.26
C HIS A 45 10.04 -9.46 -35.76
N ARG A 46 10.37 -8.85 -34.64
CA ARG A 46 11.71 -8.91 -34.02
C ARG A 46 12.14 -10.36 -33.80
N ARG A 47 11.22 -11.20 -33.34
CA ARG A 47 11.50 -12.63 -33.13
C ARG A 47 11.78 -13.36 -34.41
N LEU A 48 11.05 -13.08 -35.50
CA LEU A 48 11.33 -13.68 -36.82
C LEU A 48 12.70 -13.22 -37.37
N ALA A 49 13.07 -11.94 -37.15
CA ALA A 49 14.38 -11.43 -37.52
C ALA A 49 15.52 -12.13 -36.75
N GLU A 50 15.36 -12.35 -35.43
CA GLU A 50 16.31 -13.11 -34.59
C GLU A 50 16.48 -14.56 -35.11
N LEU A 51 15.40 -15.20 -35.56
CA LEU A 51 15.41 -16.56 -36.11
C LEU A 51 15.86 -16.63 -37.58
N GLY A 52 16.14 -15.48 -38.21
CA GLY A 52 16.47 -15.41 -39.64
C GLY A 52 15.30 -15.83 -40.55
N LYS A 53 14.05 -15.62 -40.09
CA LYS A 53 12.81 -16.01 -40.82
C LYS A 53 11.98 -14.79 -41.24
N ALA A 54 12.47 -13.59 -41.00
CA ALA A 54 11.90 -12.35 -41.52
C ALA A 54 12.37 -12.08 -42.96
N GLU A 55 11.98 -10.94 -43.53
CA GLU A 55 12.41 -10.50 -44.86
C GLU A 55 13.94 -10.35 -44.97
N GLU A 56 14.48 -10.43 -46.18
CA GLU A 56 15.92 -10.28 -46.41
C GLU A 56 16.41 -8.90 -45.94
N GLY A 57 17.44 -8.88 -45.07
CA GLY A 57 18.00 -7.69 -44.49
C GLY A 57 17.32 -7.19 -43.21
N ALA A 58 16.35 -7.92 -42.67
CA ALA A 58 15.75 -7.59 -41.40
C ALA A 58 16.79 -7.61 -40.26
N ASP A 59 16.91 -6.49 -39.52
CA ASP A 59 17.79 -6.36 -38.35
C ASP A 59 17.01 -6.58 -37.06
N PRO A 60 17.31 -7.63 -36.26
CA PRO A 60 16.65 -7.85 -34.98
C PRO A 60 16.88 -6.71 -33.95
N LYS A 61 17.92 -5.87 -34.19
CA LYS A 61 18.23 -4.69 -33.35
C LYS A 61 17.65 -3.40 -33.92
N ALA A 62 16.86 -3.47 -35.01
CA ALA A 62 16.18 -2.28 -35.54
C ALA A 62 15.35 -1.59 -34.46
N GLU A 63 15.31 -0.28 -34.50
CA GLU A 63 14.40 0.51 -33.67
C GLU A 63 13.00 0.44 -34.25
N TYR A 64 12.09 -0.15 -33.47
CA TYR A 64 10.67 -0.20 -33.77
C TYR A 64 9.94 0.88 -33.00
N SER A 65 8.83 1.35 -33.57
CA SER A 65 8.03 2.42 -32.98
C SER A 65 6.53 2.18 -33.13
N ILE A 66 5.80 2.78 -32.21
CA ILE A 66 4.35 2.92 -32.27
C ILE A 66 4.05 4.41 -32.41
N ARG A 67 3.22 4.79 -33.39
CA ARG A 67 2.77 6.18 -33.54
C ARG A 67 1.29 6.26 -33.28
N ILE A 68 0.92 7.19 -32.41
CA ILE A 68 -0.48 7.49 -32.08
C ILE A 68 -0.77 8.86 -32.66
N VAL A 69 -1.65 8.90 -33.66
CA VAL A 69 -1.98 10.13 -34.39
C VAL A 69 -3.41 10.55 -34.07
N TYR A 70 -3.55 11.70 -33.43
CA TYR A 70 -4.83 12.32 -33.11
C TYR A 70 -5.11 13.49 -34.03
N ASP A 71 -6.22 13.46 -34.75
CA ASP A 71 -6.72 14.55 -35.59
C ASP A 71 -8.11 14.98 -35.08
N ASP A 72 -8.16 16.08 -34.33
CA ASP A 72 -9.38 16.67 -33.77
C ASP A 72 -10.35 17.12 -34.90
N ASP A 73 -9.82 17.71 -35.97
CA ASP A 73 -10.62 18.23 -37.09
C ASP A 73 -11.28 17.11 -37.89
N ALA A 74 -10.56 16.01 -38.11
CA ALA A 74 -11.09 14.81 -38.75
C ALA A 74 -11.90 13.93 -37.78
N GLY A 75 -11.74 14.12 -36.48
CA GLY A 75 -12.32 13.28 -35.43
C GLY A 75 -11.80 11.85 -35.48
N THR A 76 -10.48 11.68 -35.70
CA THR A 76 -9.85 10.36 -35.84
C THR A 76 -8.71 10.19 -34.84
N LEU A 77 -8.53 8.93 -34.42
CA LEU A 77 -7.39 8.48 -33.64
C LEU A 77 -6.80 7.23 -34.31
N ALA A 78 -5.53 7.31 -34.72
CA ALA A 78 -4.85 6.21 -35.38
C ALA A 78 -3.74 5.63 -34.50
N PHE A 79 -3.58 4.30 -34.56
CA PHE A 79 -2.54 3.50 -33.93
C PHE A 79 -1.73 2.83 -35.05
N GLU A 80 -0.48 3.20 -35.19
CA GLU A 80 0.41 2.74 -36.24
C GLU A 80 1.60 1.99 -35.61
N ASP A 81 1.91 0.82 -36.15
CA ASP A 81 3.11 0.04 -35.84
C ASP A 81 3.89 -0.32 -37.10
N ASP A 82 5.18 -0.53 -36.92
CA ASP A 82 6.09 -1.06 -37.92
C ASP A 82 6.41 -2.56 -37.70
N GLY A 83 5.46 -3.29 -37.09
CA GLY A 83 5.54 -4.70 -36.76
C GLY A 83 5.40 -5.65 -37.95
N ILE A 84 4.95 -6.87 -37.68
CA ILE A 84 4.88 -7.97 -38.67
C ILE A 84 3.91 -7.70 -39.82
N GLY A 85 2.86 -6.88 -39.63
CA GLY A 85 1.76 -6.71 -40.57
C GLY A 85 0.92 -7.96 -40.76
N MET A 86 -0.05 -7.91 -41.69
CA MET A 86 -0.95 -9.03 -42.00
C MET A 86 -1.19 -9.15 -43.52
N THR A 87 -1.37 -10.40 -44.01
CA THR A 87 -1.92 -10.68 -45.34
C THR A 87 -3.45 -10.61 -45.32
N ALA A 88 -4.13 -10.65 -46.47
CA ALA A 88 -5.59 -10.69 -46.56
C ALA A 88 -6.18 -11.89 -45.80
N GLU A 89 -5.57 -13.06 -45.94
CA GLU A 89 -5.99 -14.29 -45.26
C GLU A 89 -5.80 -14.20 -43.74
N GLU A 90 -4.73 -13.52 -43.31
CA GLU A 90 -4.49 -13.27 -41.86
C GLU A 90 -5.49 -12.28 -41.30
N VAL A 91 -5.90 -11.24 -42.02
CA VAL A 91 -6.97 -10.32 -41.64
C VAL A 91 -8.30 -11.09 -41.50
N GLU A 92 -8.66 -11.94 -42.49
CA GLU A 92 -9.87 -12.77 -42.39
C GLU A 92 -9.81 -13.72 -41.18
N LYS A 93 -8.65 -14.26 -40.85
CA LYS A 93 -8.49 -15.21 -39.77
C LYS A 93 -8.47 -14.57 -38.39
N TYR A 94 -7.74 -13.44 -38.22
CA TYR A 94 -7.47 -12.85 -36.88
C TYR A 94 -8.36 -11.66 -36.57
N ILE A 95 -8.94 -11.02 -37.58
CA ILE A 95 -9.82 -9.86 -37.36
C ILE A 95 -11.30 -10.26 -37.48
N ASN A 96 -11.66 -11.14 -38.41
CA ASN A 96 -13.06 -11.52 -38.62
C ASN A 96 -13.53 -12.70 -37.76
N GLN A 97 -12.62 -13.38 -37.04
CA GLN A 97 -12.98 -14.48 -36.13
C GLN A 97 -12.80 -14.04 -34.65
N ILE A 98 -13.93 -13.81 -33.99
CA ILE A 98 -13.94 -13.42 -32.58
C ILE A 98 -13.29 -14.50 -31.72
N ALA A 99 -12.46 -14.09 -30.74
CA ALA A 99 -11.70 -14.96 -29.83
C ALA A 99 -10.67 -15.86 -30.53
N PHE A 100 -10.22 -15.50 -31.72
CA PHE A 100 -9.11 -16.16 -32.41
C PHE A 100 -7.83 -15.33 -32.29
N SER A 101 -6.83 -15.84 -31.57
CA SER A 101 -5.61 -15.07 -31.27
C SER A 101 -4.46 -15.45 -32.19
N GLY A 102 -4.02 -14.53 -33.06
CA GLY A 102 -2.79 -14.67 -33.84
C GLY A 102 -1.52 -14.71 -32.99
N ALA A 103 -1.60 -14.27 -31.72
CA ALA A 103 -0.53 -14.40 -30.75
C ALA A 103 -0.36 -15.85 -30.28
N LEU A 104 -1.45 -16.54 -30.00
CA LEU A 104 -1.42 -17.94 -29.59
C LEU A 104 -0.92 -18.86 -30.73
N ASP A 105 -1.36 -18.63 -31.97
CA ASP A 105 -0.87 -19.35 -33.15
C ASP A 105 0.64 -19.15 -33.32
N PHE A 106 1.13 -17.94 -33.16
CA PHE A 106 2.56 -17.62 -33.27
C PHE A 106 3.37 -18.33 -32.18
N VAL A 107 2.94 -18.26 -30.92
CA VAL A 107 3.61 -18.96 -29.83
C VAL A 107 3.65 -20.45 -30.08
N THR A 108 2.53 -21.06 -30.46
CA THR A 108 2.46 -22.51 -30.75
C THR A 108 3.40 -22.94 -31.86
N LYS A 109 3.54 -22.12 -32.92
CA LYS A 109 4.37 -22.41 -34.08
C LYS A 109 5.87 -22.30 -33.81
N TYR A 110 6.27 -21.36 -32.94
CA TYR A 110 7.68 -21.02 -32.69
C TYR A 110 8.18 -21.36 -31.28
N GLN A 111 7.33 -21.84 -30.36
CA GLN A 111 7.68 -22.18 -28.97
C GLN A 111 8.73 -23.30 -28.86
N GLN A 112 8.79 -24.22 -29.82
CA GLN A 112 9.76 -25.32 -29.78
C GLN A 112 11.19 -24.92 -30.20
N GLU A 113 11.38 -23.70 -30.72
CA GLU A 113 12.66 -23.23 -31.26
C GLU A 113 13.41 -22.29 -30.29
N SER A 114 12.84 -22.00 -29.10
CA SER A 114 13.51 -21.15 -28.14
C SER A 114 13.19 -21.49 -26.70
N THR A 115 14.20 -21.33 -25.81
CA THR A 115 14.06 -21.40 -24.36
C THR A 115 13.54 -20.07 -23.78
N ASP A 116 13.49 -19.00 -24.56
CA ASP A 116 12.98 -17.70 -24.14
C ASP A 116 11.48 -17.59 -24.39
N LYS A 117 10.76 -17.16 -23.34
CA LYS A 117 9.34 -16.84 -23.40
C LYS A 117 9.14 -15.65 -24.34
N THR A 118 8.37 -15.85 -25.40
CA THR A 118 8.00 -14.76 -26.32
C THR A 118 7.24 -13.70 -25.55
N GLY A 119 7.71 -12.43 -25.57
CA GLY A 119 7.06 -11.30 -24.89
C GLY A 119 5.75 -10.88 -25.55
N ILE A 120 4.82 -11.80 -25.71
CA ILE A 120 3.52 -11.60 -26.36
C ILE A 120 2.46 -11.40 -25.29
N ILE A 121 1.68 -10.32 -25.42
CA ILE A 121 0.73 -9.81 -24.43
C ILE A 121 -0.69 -10.30 -24.69
N GLY A 122 -1.11 -10.38 -25.97
CA GLY A 122 -2.48 -10.68 -26.41
C GLY A 122 -2.79 -12.16 -26.54
N HIS A 123 -3.55 -12.73 -25.60
CA HIS A 123 -3.89 -14.17 -25.63
C HIS A 123 -5.33 -14.48 -26.06
N PHE A 124 -6.28 -13.53 -25.98
CA PHE A 124 -7.71 -13.83 -26.09
C PHE A 124 -8.35 -13.53 -27.44
N GLY A 125 -7.71 -12.72 -28.30
CA GLY A 125 -8.29 -12.32 -29.60
C GLY A 125 -9.54 -11.45 -29.49
N LEU A 126 -9.70 -10.73 -28.38
CA LEU A 126 -10.84 -9.86 -28.10
C LEU A 126 -10.46 -8.39 -27.95
N GLY A 127 -9.21 -8.08 -27.67
CA GLY A 127 -8.74 -6.71 -27.38
C GLY A 127 -8.98 -5.72 -28.54
N PHE A 128 -8.86 -6.16 -29.80
CA PHE A 128 -9.14 -5.32 -30.96
C PHE A 128 -10.57 -4.76 -30.97
N TYR A 129 -11.55 -5.55 -30.55
CA TYR A 129 -12.95 -5.13 -30.59
C TYR A 129 -13.30 -4.03 -29.57
N SER A 130 -12.41 -3.72 -28.62
CA SER A 130 -12.55 -2.55 -27.75
C SER A 130 -12.57 -1.23 -28.56
N ALA A 131 -12.01 -1.19 -29.75
CA ALA A 131 -12.08 -0.06 -30.67
C ALA A 131 -13.53 0.39 -30.96
N PHE A 132 -14.47 -0.54 -31.04
CA PHE A 132 -15.89 -0.27 -31.30
C PHE A 132 -16.66 0.28 -30.08
N MET A 133 -16.01 0.37 -28.92
CA MET A 133 -16.60 1.08 -27.76
C MET A 133 -16.57 2.60 -27.93
N VAL A 134 -15.66 3.11 -28.78
CA VAL A 134 -15.38 4.53 -28.94
C VAL A 134 -15.49 5.01 -30.40
N ALA A 135 -15.53 4.09 -31.38
CA ALA A 135 -15.52 4.42 -32.80
C ALA A 135 -16.82 4.02 -33.49
N ASP A 136 -17.30 4.89 -34.42
CA ASP A 136 -18.40 4.60 -35.33
C ASP A 136 -17.91 3.85 -36.57
N GLU A 137 -16.61 3.93 -36.89
CA GLU A 137 -15.97 3.22 -37.99
C GLU A 137 -14.53 2.91 -37.60
N VAL A 138 -14.07 1.70 -37.92
CA VAL A 138 -12.68 1.25 -37.73
C VAL A 138 -12.12 0.83 -39.08
N THR A 139 -10.97 1.36 -39.43
CA THR A 139 -10.21 0.99 -40.66
C THR A 139 -8.86 0.41 -40.25
N ILE A 140 -8.46 -0.68 -40.89
CA ILE A 140 -7.14 -1.28 -40.76
C ILE A 140 -6.44 -1.23 -42.12
N ASP A 141 -5.32 -0.53 -42.23
CA ASP A 141 -4.40 -0.59 -43.35
C ASP A 141 -3.18 -1.41 -42.94
N THR A 142 -2.93 -2.53 -43.58
CA THR A 142 -1.85 -3.44 -43.18
C THR A 142 -1.07 -4.00 -44.37
N LYS A 143 0.25 -4.19 -44.18
CA LYS A 143 1.14 -4.84 -45.13
C LYS A 143 2.04 -5.84 -44.42
N SER A 144 1.97 -7.11 -44.81
CA SER A 144 2.77 -8.17 -44.21
C SER A 144 4.26 -8.02 -44.55
N PHE A 145 5.12 -8.60 -43.71
CA PHE A 145 6.56 -8.72 -43.93
C PHE A 145 6.89 -9.69 -45.11
N VAL A 146 5.93 -10.48 -45.54
CA VAL A 146 6.12 -11.42 -46.66
C VAL A 146 6.32 -10.63 -47.95
N SER A 147 7.42 -10.91 -48.68
CA SER A 147 7.93 -10.07 -49.78
C SER A 147 6.93 -9.79 -50.91
N ASP A 148 6.03 -10.73 -51.21
CA ASP A 148 5.07 -10.61 -52.31
C ASP A 148 3.63 -10.30 -51.83
N ALA A 149 3.46 -9.97 -50.53
CA ALA A 149 2.15 -9.67 -49.99
C ALA A 149 1.66 -8.29 -50.43
N GLU A 150 0.45 -8.22 -50.97
CA GLU A 150 -0.23 -6.96 -51.25
C GLU A 150 -0.71 -6.30 -49.96
N ALA A 151 -0.71 -4.96 -49.93
CA ALA A 151 -1.27 -4.21 -48.82
C ALA A 151 -2.80 -4.26 -48.87
N VAL A 152 -3.42 -4.39 -47.70
CA VAL A 152 -4.87 -4.62 -47.54
C VAL A 152 -5.48 -3.59 -46.65
N ARG A 153 -6.66 -3.11 -47.06
CA ARG A 153 -7.54 -2.27 -46.21
C ARG A 153 -8.78 -3.04 -45.82
N TRP A 154 -9.00 -3.14 -44.51
CA TRP A 154 -10.22 -3.66 -43.93
C TRP A 154 -10.98 -2.51 -43.28
N THR A 155 -12.32 -2.45 -43.44
CA THR A 155 -13.15 -1.42 -42.87
C THR A 155 -14.44 -2.02 -42.33
N SER A 156 -14.88 -1.58 -41.13
CA SER A 156 -16.18 -1.92 -40.53
C SER A 156 -16.74 -0.74 -39.77
N LYS A 157 -18.08 -0.58 -39.82
CA LYS A 157 -18.79 0.47 -39.07
C LYS A 157 -19.39 0.01 -37.75
N ASP A 158 -19.69 -1.24 -37.65
CA ASP A 158 -20.39 -1.82 -36.48
C ASP A 158 -19.68 -3.02 -35.86
N GLY A 159 -18.57 -3.46 -36.49
CA GLY A 159 -17.83 -4.65 -36.09
C GLY A 159 -18.44 -5.97 -36.55
N MET A 160 -19.59 -5.95 -37.25
CA MET A 160 -20.28 -7.13 -37.74
C MET A 160 -20.09 -7.29 -39.25
N ASP A 161 -20.38 -6.23 -40.01
CA ASP A 161 -20.16 -6.18 -41.44
C ASP A 161 -18.80 -5.54 -41.78
N TYR A 162 -18.07 -6.09 -42.72
CA TYR A 162 -16.78 -5.60 -43.13
C TYR A 162 -16.60 -5.61 -44.64
N GLU A 163 -15.65 -4.78 -45.11
CA GLU A 163 -15.18 -4.73 -46.49
C GLU A 163 -13.66 -4.89 -46.51
N ILE A 164 -13.12 -5.66 -47.44
CA ILE A 164 -11.68 -5.77 -47.67
C ILE A 164 -11.38 -5.25 -49.09
N THR A 165 -10.45 -4.30 -49.19
CA THR A 165 -10.01 -3.69 -50.43
C THR A 165 -8.49 -3.57 -50.48
N ALA A 166 -7.90 -3.21 -51.63
CA ALA A 166 -6.48 -2.90 -51.71
C ALA A 166 -6.16 -1.64 -50.91
N SER A 167 -4.98 -1.60 -50.29
CA SER A 167 -4.44 -0.44 -49.59
C SER A 167 -3.22 0.12 -50.29
N ASP A 168 -3.02 1.44 -50.19
CA ASP A 168 -1.84 2.15 -50.69
C ASP A 168 -0.65 2.12 -49.70
N LYS A 169 -0.72 1.32 -48.63
CA LYS A 169 0.35 1.22 -47.63
C LYS A 169 1.62 0.60 -48.25
N GLU A 170 2.68 1.42 -48.29
CA GLU A 170 3.94 1.00 -48.92
C GLU A 170 4.84 0.20 -47.99
N SER A 171 4.91 0.58 -46.72
CA SER A 171 5.77 -0.04 -45.71
C SER A 171 5.08 -1.15 -44.96
N ARG A 172 5.85 -2.12 -44.45
CA ARG A 172 5.42 -3.15 -43.52
C ARG A 172 4.79 -2.55 -42.25
N GLY A 173 3.88 -3.29 -41.63
CA GLY A 173 3.23 -2.92 -40.37
C GLY A 173 1.73 -2.66 -40.52
N THR A 174 1.10 -2.14 -39.51
CA THR A 174 -0.36 -1.94 -39.43
C THR A 174 -0.70 -0.53 -38.96
N VAL A 175 -1.75 0.05 -39.54
CA VAL A 175 -2.39 1.29 -39.07
C VAL A 175 -3.84 0.98 -38.76
N ILE A 176 -4.26 1.17 -37.53
CA ILE A 176 -5.66 1.04 -37.11
C ILE A 176 -6.21 2.45 -36.88
N THR A 177 -7.14 2.92 -37.71
CA THR A 177 -7.75 4.23 -37.61
C THR A 177 -9.17 4.12 -37.06
N LEU A 178 -9.44 4.83 -35.98
CA LEU A 178 -10.73 4.96 -35.34
C LEU A 178 -11.39 6.27 -35.75
N LYS A 179 -12.56 6.22 -36.37
CA LYS A 179 -13.45 7.37 -36.52
C LYS A 179 -14.25 7.49 -35.22
N LEU A 180 -13.85 8.41 -34.34
CA LEU A 180 -14.45 8.54 -33.00
C LEU A 180 -15.92 8.93 -33.10
N SER A 181 -16.76 8.32 -32.27
CA SER A 181 -18.15 8.72 -32.09
C SER A 181 -18.22 10.10 -31.44
N ASP A 182 -19.36 10.77 -31.54
CA ASP A 182 -19.54 12.10 -30.93
C ASP A 182 -19.42 12.06 -29.40
N GLU A 183 -19.84 10.96 -28.79
CA GLU A 183 -19.63 10.74 -27.36
C GLU A 183 -18.13 10.61 -27.04
N ALA A 184 -17.41 9.79 -27.79
CA ALA A 184 -15.98 9.56 -27.60
C ALA A 184 -15.16 10.85 -27.83
N LYS A 185 -15.48 11.68 -28.83
CA LYS A 185 -14.83 12.99 -29.04
C LYS A 185 -14.95 13.90 -27.84
N SER A 186 -16.07 13.84 -27.13
CA SER A 186 -16.28 14.66 -25.93
C SER A 186 -15.48 14.16 -24.72
N GLN A 187 -15.11 12.87 -24.68
CA GLN A 187 -14.41 12.24 -23.57
C GLN A 187 -12.89 12.14 -23.80
N PHE A 188 -12.46 11.97 -25.05
CA PHE A 188 -11.06 11.69 -25.41
C PHE A 188 -10.47 12.84 -26.25
N ASP A 189 -10.15 13.93 -25.58
CA ASP A 189 -9.32 14.99 -26.17
C ASP A 189 -7.82 14.61 -26.16
N SER A 190 -6.98 15.45 -26.76
CA SER A 190 -5.52 15.25 -26.83
C SER A 190 -4.89 15.03 -25.44
N ALA A 191 -5.35 15.77 -24.42
CA ALA A 191 -4.81 15.67 -23.06
C ALA A 191 -5.21 14.34 -22.41
N THR A 192 -6.47 13.95 -22.54
CA THR A 192 -7.00 12.69 -22.01
C THR A 192 -6.31 11.49 -22.65
N ILE A 193 -6.09 11.50 -23.97
CA ILE A 193 -5.38 10.42 -24.67
C ILE A 193 -3.93 10.30 -24.15
N ARG A 194 -3.21 11.42 -23.97
CA ARG A 194 -1.86 11.42 -23.40
C ARG A 194 -1.83 10.88 -21.97
N MET A 195 -2.81 11.26 -21.14
CA MET A 195 -2.94 10.74 -19.77
C MET A 195 -3.20 9.23 -19.77
N THR A 196 -4.07 8.76 -20.66
CA THR A 196 -4.40 7.34 -20.82
C THR A 196 -3.18 6.53 -21.30
N LEU A 197 -2.42 7.04 -22.27
CA LEU A 197 -1.14 6.44 -22.69
C LEU A 197 -0.15 6.36 -21.51
N ARG A 198 -0.05 7.41 -20.72
CA ARG A 198 0.80 7.40 -19.53
C ARG A 198 0.32 6.41 -18.47
N LYS A 199 -0.99 6.28 -18.27
CA LYS A 199 -1.59 5.33 -17.31
C LYS A 199 -1.26 3.88 -17.69
N TYR A 200 -1.52 3.47 -18.93
CA TYR A 200 -1.45 2.06 -19.33
C TYR A 200 -0.14 1.65 -20.01
N CYS A 201 0.48 2.57 -20.75
CA CYS A 201 1.53 2.24 -21.70
C CYS A 201 2.86 2.90 -21.40
N TYR A 202 3.01 3.53 -20.21
CA TYR A 202 4.24 4.27 -19.89
C TYR A 202 5.50 3.43 -19.97
N PHE A 203 5.41 2.13 -19.70
CA PHE A 203 6.54 1.20 -19.81
C PHE A 203 6.45 0.24 -20.99
N ALA A 204 5.59 0.50 -21.97
CA ALA A 204 5.48 -0.35 -23.15
C ALA A 204 6.85 -0.60 -23.80
N PRO A 205 7.11 -1.83 -24.34
CA PRO A 205 8.45 -2.27 -24.77
C PRO A 205 8.92 -1.70 -26.12
N ALA A 206 8.15 -0.77 -26.71
CA ALA A 206 8.50 -0.03 -27.91
C ALA A 206 8.34 1.48 -27.68
N ASP A 207 9.09 2.32 -28.41
CA ASP A 207 8.93 3.77 -28.34
C ASP A 207 7.56 4.19 -28.87
N ILE A 208 6.82 4.96 -28.09
CA ILE A 208 5.50 5.49 -28.45
C ILE A 208 5.63 6.98 -28.73
N TYR A 209 5.34 7.39 -29.97
CA TYR A 209 5.30 8.77 -30.41
C TYR A 209 3.85 9.23 -30.51
N TYR A 210 3.53 10.32 -29.87
CA TYR A 210 2.21 10.94 -29.93
C TYR A 210 2.24 12.15 -30.84
N VAL A 211 1.37 12.17 -31.85
CA VAL A 211 1.23 13.21 -32.86
C VAL A 211 -0.15 13.86 -32.68
N ASP A 212 -0.17 15.17 -32.44
CA ASP A 212 -1.37 15.98 -32.42
C ASP A 212 -1.39 16.85 -33.68
N VAL A 213 -2.19 16.45 -34.65
CA VAL A 213 -2.23 17.09 -35.99
C VAL A 213 -2.59 18.58 -35.90
N LYS A 214 -3.45 18.95 -34.97
CA LYS A 214 -3.83 20.34 -34.75
C LYS A 214 -2.69 21.16 -34.14
N ALA A 215 -1.99 20.61 -33.16
CA ALA A 215 -0.82 21.24 -32.57
C ALA A 215 0.31 21.41 -33.58
N ASP A 216 0.54 20.40 -34.44
CA ASP A 216 1.54 20.45 -35.50
C ASP A 216 1.22 21.53 -36.55
N LYS A 217 -0.03 21.61 -37.02
CA LYS A 217 -0.49 22.70 -37.91
C LYS A 217 -0.26 24.11 -37.31
N LEU A 218 -0.60 24.29 -36.02
CA LEU A 218 -0.37 25.54 -35.32
C LEU A 218 1.12 25.89 -35.21
N HIS A 219 1.96 24.88 -35.00
CA HIS A 219 3.41 25.08 -34.99
C HIS A 219 3.94 25.49 -36.36
N GLU A 220 3.52 24.82 -37.43
CA GLU A 220 3.89 25.17 -38.81
C GLU A 220 3.46 26.59 -39.20
N GLU A 221 2.25 27.00 -38.83
CA GLU A 221 1.75 28.34 -39.03
C GLU A 221 2.58 29.38 -38.26
N ALA A 222 2.94 29.08 -36.99
CA ALA A 222 3.79 29.95 -36.20
C ALA A 222 5.20 30.09 -36.77
N GLU A 223 5.79 29.00 -37.27
CA GLU A 223 7.08 28.99 -37.93
C GLU A 223 7.06 29.77 -39.26
N ALA A 224 6.01 29.57 -40.06
CA ALA A 224 5.83 30.35 -41.29
C ALA A 224 5.74 31.85 -41.03
N LYS A 225 5.10 32.27 -39.92
CA LYS A 225 5.02 33.65 -39.47
C LYS A 225 6.39 34.17 -39.02
N ARG A 226 7.12 33.43 -38.19
CA ARG A 226 8.47 33.77 -37.73
C ARG A 226 9.43 33.93 -38.90
N LYS A 227 9.34 33.04 -39.90
CA LYS A 227 10.14 33.12 -41.12
C LYS A 227 9.90 34.44 -41.87
N LYS A 228 8.63 34.83 -42.08
CA LYS A 228 8.26 36.07 -42.74
C LYS A 228 8.76 37.30 -41.97
N GLU A 229 8.62 37.30 -40.65
CA GLU A 229 9.09 38.41 -39.81
C GLU A 229 10.63 38.55 -39.83
N ALA A 230 11.38 37.44 -39.88
CA ALA A 230 12.83 37.44 -40.03
C ALA A 230 13.26 37.98 -41.43
N GLU A 231 12.58 37.52 -42.49
CA GLU A 231 12.82 38.01 -43.87
C GLU A 231 12.58 39.53 -43.97
N GLU A 232 11.51 40.04 -43.35
CA GLU A 232 11.21 41.49 -43.35
C GLU A 232 12.26 42.30 -42.56
N LYS A 233 12.87 41.72 -41.52
CA LYS A 233 13.91 42.34 -40.70
C LYS A 233 15.33 42.14 -41.25
N GLY A 234 15.51 41.30 -42.26
CA GLY A 234 16.82 40.93 -42.80
C GLY A 234 17.66 40.07 -41.85
N GLU A 235 17.02 39.32 -40.94
CA GLU A 235 17.63 38.41 -39.98
C GLU A 235 17.73 37.00 -40.55
N GLU A 236 18.77 36.23 -40.13
CA GLU A 236 18.86 34.80 -40.46
C GLU A 236 17.78 34.00 -39.70
N TYR A 237 17.02 33.22 -40.44
CA TYR A 237 16.00 32.34 -39.90
C TYR A 237 16.45 30.88 -39.97
N THR A 238 16.39 30.19 -38.83
CA THR A 238 16.57 28.72 -38.75
C THR A 238 15.24 28.10 -38.35
N ALA A 239 14.70 27.24 -39.23
CA ALA A 239 13.46 26.52 -38.92
C ALA A 239 13.63 25.58 -37.75
N GLU A 240 12.68 25.60 -36.84
CA GLU A 240 12.58 24.62 -35.74
C GLU A 240 11.52 23.58 -36.10
N PRO A 241 11.93 22.41 -36.63
CA PRO A 241 10.97 21.35 -36.95
C PRO A 241 10.34 20.78 -35.69
N VAL A 242 9.10 20.27 -35.79
CA VAL A 242 8.45 19.53 -34.72
C VAL A 242 9.32 18.35 -34.33
N LYS A 243 9.74 18.28 -33.06
CA LYS A 243 10.52 17.17 -32.52
C LYS A 243 9.60 16.28 -31.74
N TYR A 244 9.38 15.05 -32.25
CA TYR A 244 8.68 14.03 -31.50
C TYR A 244 9.67 13.31 -30.57
N VAL A 245 9.30 13.23 -29.30
CA VAL A 245 10.02 12.43 -28.28
C VAL A 245 9.08 11.33 -27.80
N PRO A 246 9.60 10.15 -27.46
CA PRO A 246 8.77 9.10 -26.90
C PRO A 246 8.02 9.58 -25.66
N VAL A 247 6.72 9.27 -25.57
CA VAL A 247 5.88 9.61 -24.41
C VAL A 247 5.98 8.57 -23.29
N ASN A 248 6.70 7.48 -23.54
CA ASN A 248 6.90 6.36 -22.62
C ASN A 248 8.39 6.13 -22.33
N ASN A 249 8.65 5.21 -21.38
CA ASN A 249 9.99 4.73 -21.04
C ASN A 249 10.05 3.20 -21.26
N LYS A 250 10.51 2.78 -22.43
CA LYS A 250 10.59 1.35 -22.82
C LYS A 250 11.56 0.50 -22.02
N SER A 251 12.37 1.12 -21.14
CA SER A 251 13.40 0.45 -20.33
C SER A 251 13.21 0.79 -18.86
N PRO A 252 12.14 0.28 -18.22
CA PRO A 252 11.92 0.52 -16.80
C PRO A 252 13.05 -0.07 -15.97
N LEU A 253 13.32 0.54 -14.81
CA LEU A 253 14.48 0.20 -13.98
C LEU A 253 14.49 -1.27 -13.54
N TRP A 254 13.32 -1.89 -13.37
CA TRP A 254 13.23 -3.30 -12.96
C TRP A 254 13.71 -4.31 -14.01
N THR A 255 13.90 -3.91 -15.26
CA THR A 255 14.44 -4.79 -16.31
C THR A 255 15.96 -4.91 -16.23
N LYS A 256 16.63 -3.99 -15.52
CA LYS A 256 18.07 -4.08 -15.25
C LYS A 256 18.36 -5.08 -14.13
N LYS A 257 19.58 -5.59 -14.08
CA LYS A 257 20.00 -6.38 -12.92
C LYS A 257 20.21 -5.46 -11.71
N PRO A 258 19.87 -5.89 -10.49
CA PRO A 258 20.09 -5.09 -9.28
C PRO A 258 21.52 -4.57 -9.10
N SER A 259 22.51 -5.36 -9.54
CA SER A 259 23.93 -5.01 -9.47
C SER A 259 24.37 -3.91 -10.46
N GLU A 260 23.52 -3.59 -11.42
CA GLU A 260 23.79 -2.58 -12.47
C GLU A 260 23.06 -1.26 -12.17
N CYS A 261 22.27 -1.22 -11.10
CA CYS A 261 21.49 -0.05 -10.70
C CYS A 261 22.16 0.72 -9.57
N THR A 262 22.13 2.04 -9.66
CA THR A 262 22.62 2.93 -8.61
C THR A 262 21.49 3.37 -7.67
N GLU A 263 21.83 3.85 -6.48
CA GLU A 263 20.86 4.40 -5.52
C GLU A 263 20.07 5.58 -6.11
N ASP A 264 20.75 6.46 -6.85
CA ASP A 264 20.10 7.61 -7.50
C ASP A 264 19.09 7.18 -8.57
N GLU A 265 19.37 6.11 -9.34
CA GLU A 265 18.42 5.57 -10.30
C GLU A 265 17.16 5.03 -9.62
N TYR A 266 17.29 4.36 -8.46
CA TYR A 266 16.13 3.90 -7.70
C TYR A 266 15.27 5.07 -7.19
N LYS A 267 15.88 6.12 -6.66
CA LYS A 267 15.18 7.33 -6.18
C LYS A 267 14.51 8.07 -7.32
N GLN A 268 15.21 8.31 -8.44
CA GLN A 268 14.64 8.96 -9.62
C GLN A 268 13.47 8.15 -10.20
N PHE A 269 13.60 6.84 -10.26
CA PHE A 269 12.52 5.96 -10.71
C PHE A 269 11.30 6.07 -9.79
N TYR A 270 11.50 6.03 -8.47
CA TYR A 270 10.45 6.21 -7.49
C TYR A 270 9.69 7.51 -7.68
N HIS A 271 10.39 8.64 -7.77
CA HIS A 271 9.79 9.96 -7.98
C HIS A 271 9.02 10.05 -9.30
N SER A 272 9.55 9.42 -10.37
CA SER A 272 8.92 9.46 -11.70
C SER A 272 7.58 8.70 -11.77
N VAL A 273 7.45 7.64 -10.97
CA VAL A 273 6.28 6.74 -10.98
C VAL A 273 5.22 7.15 -9.96
N PHE A 274 5.64 7.52 -8.73
CA PHE A 274 4.72 7.74 -7.62
C PHE A 274 4.45 9.22 -7.32
N ASN A 275 5.18 10.12 -7.97
CA ASN A 275 5.04 11.57 -7.78
C ASN A 275 5.12 12.01 -6.30
N ASP A 276 5.86 11.26 -5.48
CA ASP A 276 6.19 11.60 -4.09
C ASP A 276 7.46 12.46 -4.08
N GLY A 277 7.44 13.60 -3.41
CA GLY A 277 8.59 14.49 -3.29
C GLY A 277 9.64 14.05 -2.28
N ARG A 278 9.41 12.95 -1.56
CA ARG A 278 10.31 12.40 -0.53
C ARG A 278 11.02 11.15 -1.05
N ASP A 279 12.26 10.97 -0.64
CA ASP A 279 12.99 9.73 -0.92
C ASP A 279 12.37 8.55 -0.17
N PRO A 280 12.33 7.35 -0.78
CA PRO A 280 11.95 6.13 -0.09
C PRO A 280 13.03 5.76 0.96
N LEU A 281 12.64 5.06 2.03
CA LEU A 281 13.56 4.60 3.07
C LEU A 281 14.56 3.57 2.50
N PHE A 282 14.04 2.60 1.80
CA PHE A 282 14.79 1.55 1.09
C PHE A 282 13.86 0.85 0.09
N TRP A 283 14.43 -0.09 -0.67
CA TRP A 283 13.70 -0.83 -1.70
C TRP A 283 14.14 -2.28 -1.79
N ILE A 284 13.30 -3.05 -2.48
CA ILE A 284 13.54 -4.45 -2.83
C ILE A 284 13.43 -4.56 -4.34
N HIS A 285 14.53 -4.86 -5.02
CA HIS A 285 14.53 -5.15 -6.45
C HIS A 285 14.33 -6.65 -6.64
N LEU A 286 13.20 -7.02 -7.23
CA LEU A 286 12.81 -8.39 -7.54
C LEU A 286 13.25 -8.72 -8.97
N ASN A 287 13.97 -9.83 -9.11
CA ASN A 287 14.32 -10.38 -10.43
C ASN A 287 14.38 -11.89 -10.30
N MET A 288 13.39 -12.58 -10.86
CA MET A 288 13.23 -14.01 -10.74
C MET A 288 12.68 -14.60 -12.05
N ASP A 289 13.32 -15.67 -12.52
CA ASP A 289 12.97 -16.36 -13.76
C ASP A 289 12.34 -17.74 -13.53
N TYR A 290 12.45 -18.27 -12.31
CA TYR A 290 11.93 -19.61 -11.96
C TYR A 290 11.46 -19.65 -10.50
N PRO A 291 10.32 -20.28 -10.14
CA PRO A 291 9.40 -21.08 -10.99
C PRO A 291 8.43 -20.24 -11.84
N PHE A 292 8.45 -18.93 -11.72
CA PHE A 292 7.68 -17.96 -12.50
C PHE A 292 8.54 -16.73 -12.78
N THR A 293 8.22 -15.99 -13.81
CA THR A 293 8.90 -14.75 -14.17
C THR A 293 8.29 -13.61 -13.37
N LEU A 294 9.07 -13.02 -12.46
CA LEU A 294 8.69 -11.85 -11.68
C LEU A 294 9.84 -10.87 -11.65
N GLN A 295 9.59 -9.69 -12.16
CA GLN A 295 10.49 -8.54 -12.06
C GLN A 295 9.77 -7.39 -11.38
N GLY A 296 10.49 -6.51 -10.70
CA GLY A 296 9.83 -5.38 -10.07
C GLY A 296 10.66 -4.72 -9.00
N ILE A 297 10.15 -3.60 -8.49
CA ILE A 297 10.76 -2.88 -7.38
C ILE A 297 9.67 -2.52 -6.39
N LEU A 298 9.84 -2.95 -5.15
CA LEU A 298 9.00 -2.54 -4.03
C LEU A 298 9.76 -1.52 -3.19
N TYR A 299 9.11 -0.41 -2.87
CA TYR A 299 9.66 0.68 -2.08
C TYR A 299 8.95 0.76 -0.72
N PHE A 300 9.73 1.03 0.31
CA PHE A 300 9.22 1.43 1.61
C PHE A 300 9.19 2.96 1.66
N PRO A 301 8.01 3.59 1.55
CA PRO A 301 7.89 5.03 1.58
C PRO A 301 8.14 5.57 2.98
N LYS A 302 8.60 6.82 3.06
CA LYS A 302 8.60 7.57 4.31
C LYS A 302 7.18 8.06 4.60
N THR A 303 6.63 7.71 5.76
CA THR A 303 5.24 8.02 6.13
C THR A 303 5.21 9.04 7.27
N ASP A 304 4.56 10.20 7.06
CA ASP A 304 4.30 11.15 8.14
C ASP A 304 2.96 10.85 8.85
N ASN A 305 2.09 10.04 8.22
CA ASN A 305 0.80 9.60 8.77
C ASN A 305 0.40 8.25 8.15
N VAL A 306 0.21 7.25 8.99
CA VAL A 306 -0.16 5.87 8.60
C VAL A 306 -1.55 5.79 7.93
N TYR A 307 -2.37 6.83 8.07
CA TYR A 307 -3.77 6.88 7.60
C TYR A 307 -3.98 7.66 6.30
N GLN A 308 -2.91 8.05 5.58
CA GLN A 308 -3.09 8.61 4.23
C GLN A 308 -3.52 7.52 3.25
N ASN A 309 -4.51 7.85 2.40
CA ASN A 309 -5.09 6.97 1.38
C ASN A 309 -4.05 6.02 0.74
N LEU A 310 -4.28 4.73 0.96
CA LEU A 310 -3.38 3.64 0.56
C LEU A 310 -3.70 3.12 -0.86
N ASP A 311 -4.65 3.73 -1.56
CA ASP A 311 -5.11 3.25 -2.85
C ASP A 311 -4.06 3.37 -3.96
N GLY A 312 -3.90 2.33 -4.73
CA GLY A 312 -3.14 2.34 -5.98
C GLY A 312 -1.61 2.38 -5.82
N ARG A 313 -1.05 1.80 -4.77
CA ARG A 313 0.37 1.90 -4.48
C ARG A 313 1.26 0.85 -5.13
N ILE A 314 0.75 -0.36 -5.35
CA ILE A 314 1.51 -1.41 -6.07
C ILE A 314 0.88 -1.64 -7.43
N LYS A 315 1.61 -1.23 -8.46
CA LYS A 315 1.23 -1.31 -9.87
C LYS A 315 1.65 -2.65 -10.45
N ILE A 316 0.68 -3.38 -11.00
CA ILE A 316 0.92 -4.67 -11.64
C ILE A 316 1.01 -4.50 -13.14
N TYR A 317 2.05 -5.07 -13.71
CA TYR A 317 2.32 -5.08 -15.15
C TYR A 317 2.37 -6.53 -15.66
N ASN A 318 2.06 -6.69 -16.93
CA ASN A 318 2.31 -7.91 -17.67
C ASN A 318 3.03 -7.53 -18.96
N HIS A 319 4.27 -8.00 -19.14
CA HIS A 319 5.15 -7.56 -20.22
C HIS A 319 5.22 -6.03 -20.37
N GLN A 320 5.44 -5.33 -19.25
CA GLN A 320 5.57 -3.87 -19.17
C GLN A 320 4.27 -3.08 -19.48
N ILE A 321 3.17 -3.74 -19.78
CA ILE A 321 1.85 -3.11 -19.94
C ILE A 321 1.10 -3.17 -18.61
N PHE A 322 0.55 -2.02 -18.19
CA PHE A 322 -0.18 -1.90 -16.93
C PHE A 322 -1.47 -2.74 -16.97
N VAL A 323 -1.68 -3.49 -15.91
CA VAL A 323 -2.86 -4.36 -15.72
C VAL A 323 -3.83 -3.72 -14.74
N ALA A 324 -3.41 -3.55 -13.51
CA ALA A 324 -4.23 -2.99 -12.42
C ALA A 324 -3.35 -2.55 -11.26
N ASP A 325 -3.96 -1.81 -10.33
CA ASP A 325 -3.36 -1.47 -9.03
C ASP A 325 -3.81 -2.47 -7.98
N ASN A 326 -2.94 -2.83 -7.02
CA ASN A 326 -3.24 -3.56 -5.78
C ASN A 326 -4.13 -4.81 -5.99
N ILE A 327 -3.71 -5.75 -6.81
CA ILE A 327 -4.44 -7.01 -6.99
C ILE A 327 -4.33 -7.83 -5.70
N GLU A 328 -5.42 -7.94 -4.93
CA GLU A 328 -5.48 -8.59 -3.60
C GLU A 328 -5.02 -10.04 -3.63
N GLU A 329 -5.25 -10.76 -4.71
CA GLU A 329 -4.86 -12.15 -4.86
C GLU A 329 -3.33 -12.33 -4.92
N ILE A 330 -2.59 -11.32 -5.41
CA ILE A 330 -1.13 -11.34 -5.50
C ILE A 330 -0.49 -10.68 -4.28
N ILE A 331 -1.06 -9.55 -3.86
CA ILE A 331 -0.49 -8.68 -2.86
C ILE A 331 -1.28 -8.84 -1.57
N PRO A 332 -0.73 -9.50 -0.53
CA PRO A 332 -1.36 -9.53 0.78
C PRO A 332 -1.65 -8.12 1.32
N ASP A 333 -2.78 -7.97 2.01
CA ASP A 333 -3.28 -6.68 2.52
C ASP A 333 -2.23 -5.82 3.22
N PHE A 334 -1.37 -6.46 4.04
CA PHE A 334 -0.35 -5.73 4.77
C PHE A 334 0.74 -5.12 3.88
N LEU A 335 0.94 -5.64 2.67
CA LEU A 335 1.89 -5.10 1.68
C LEU A 335 1.35 -3.86 0.97
N PHE A 336 0.07 -3.52 1.08
CA PHE A 336 -0.49 -2.29 0.51
C PHE A 336 0.07 -1.00 1.13
N LEU A 337 0.76 -1.10 2.25
CA LEU A 337 1.55 0.01 2.82
C LEU A 337 2.80 0.33 1.98
N LEU A 338 3.23 -0.55 1.08
CA LEU A 338 4.34 -0.34 0.18
C LEU A 338 3.90 0.35 -1.11
N GLN A 339 4.87 0.92 -1.81
CA GLN A 339 4.71 1.38 -3.19
C GLN A 339 5.59 0.54 -4.09
N GLY A 340 5.17 0.29 -5.33
CA GLY A 340 5.99 -0.54 -6.19
C GLY A 340 5.42 -0.77 -7.58
N CYS A 341 6.26 -1.39 -8.40
CA CYS A 341 5.91 -1.91 -9.71
C CYS A 341 6.29 -3.38 -9.74
N LEU A 342 5.37 -4.25 -10.11
CA LEU A 342 5.60 -5.68 -10.29
C LEU A 342 5.20 -6.07 -11.71
N ASP A 343 6.13 -6.63 -12.46
CA ASP A 343 5.92 -7.15 -13.81
C ASP A 343 6.01 -8.68 -13.79
N CYS A 344 4.90 -9.33 -14.11
CA CYS A 344 4.81 -10.77 -14.13
C CYS A 344 4.19 -11.25 -15.44
N SER A 345 5.01 -11.81 -16.31
CA SER A 345 4.59 -12.28 -17.65
C SER A 345 3.68 -13.51 -17.62
N ASP A 346 3.73 -14.29 -16.55
CA ASP A 346 2.98 -15.55 -16.43
C ASP A 346 1.66 -15.41 -15.68
N LEU A 347 1.15 -14.18 -15.46
CA LEU A 347 -0.08 -13.94 -14.73
C LEU A 347 -1.30 -14.56 -15.43
N PRO A 348 -2.10 -15.38 -14.74
CA PRO A 348 -3.34 -15.94 -15.27
C PRO A 348 -4.45 -14.86 -15.27
N LEU A 349 -4.36 -13.93 -16.22
CA LEU A 349 -5.32 -12.83 -16.36
C LEU A 349 -6.64 -13.34 -16.95
N ASN A 350 -7.75 -12.72 -16.53
CA ASN A 350 -9.04 -12.89 -17.20
C ASN A 350 -9.05 -12.13 -18.55
N VAL A 351 -10.13 -12.24 -19.30
CA VAL A 351 -10.28 -11.62 -20.63
C VAL A 351 -10.14 -10.09 -20.57
N SER A 352 -10.70 -9.45 -19.53
CA SER A 352 -10.60 -7.99 -19.32
C SER A 352 -9.27 -7.56 -18.71
N ARG A 353 -8.42 -8.51 -18.31
CA ARG A 353 -7.16 -8.30 -17.58
C ARG A 353 -7.34 -7.53 -16.25
N SER A 354 -8.57 -7.39 -15.75
CA SER A 354 -8.88 -6.65 -14.51
C SER A 354 -8.90 -7.54 -13.27
N ALA A 355 -8.95 -8.86 -13.43
CA ALA A 355 -8.94 -9.81 -12.31
C ALA A 355 -8.14 -11.07 -12.66
N LEU A 356 -7.69 -11.77 -11.62
CA LEU A 356 -6.98 -13.03 -11.73
C LEU A 356 -7.93 -14.21 -11.51
N GLN A 357 -7.62 -15.33 -12.14
CA GLN A 357 -8.19 -16.60 -11.72
C GLN A 357 -7.43 -17.04 -10.46
N GLN A 358 -8.19 -17.36 -9.39
CA GLN A 358 -7.60 -17.91 -8.16
C GLN A 358 -6.90 -19.24 -8.50
N ASP A 359 -5.58 -19.21 -8.56
CA ASP A 359 -4.74 -20.37 -8.91
C ASP A 359 -3.68 -20.60 -7.83
N GLU A 360 -3.22 -21.82 -7.73
CA GLU A 360 -2.06 -22.23 -6.91
C GLU A 360 -0.80 -21.40 -7.25
N TYR A 361 -0.69 -20.97 -8.48
CA TYR A 361 0.35 -20.08 -8.97
C TYR A 361 0.38 -18.74 -8.24
N VAL A 362 -0.77 -18.08 -8.13
CA VAL A 362 -0.92 -16.77 -7.47
C VAL A 362 -0.52 -16.85 -5.99
N LYS A 363 -0.93 -17.93 -5.29
CA LYS A 363 -0.53 -18.18 -3.89
C LYS A 363 0.97 -18.38 -3.72
N LYS A 364 1.62 -19.04 -4.69
CA LYS A 364 3.09 -19.22 -4.67
C LYS A 364 3.80 -17.89 -4.91
N LEU A 365 3.28 -17.06 -5.82
CA LEU A 365 3.80 -15.72 -6.10
C LEU A 365 3.72 -14.84 -4.85
N SER A 366 2.55 -14.74 -4.22
CA SER A 366 2.34 -14.02 -2.97
C SER A 366 3.31 -14.48 -1.86
N SER A 367 3.41 -15.80 -1.64
CA SER A 367 4.35 -16.35 -0.64
C SER A 367 5.81 -16.00 -0.94
N HIS A 368 6.18 -15.89 -2.22
CA HIS A 368 7.54 -15.48 -2.60
C HIS A 368 7.81 -14.00 -2.31
N ILE A 369 6.85 -13.14 -2.60
CA ILE A 369 6.93 -11.70 -2.29
C ILE A 369 7.10 -11.51 -0.77
N ILE A 370 6.27 -12.17 0.05
CA ILE A 370 6.37 -12.16 1.52
C ILE A 370 7.77 -12.58 1.96
N LYS A 371 8.30 -13.67 1.38
CA LYS A 371 9.66 -14.13 1.69
C LYS A 371 10.71 -13.06 1.38
N LYS A 372 10.65 -12.43 0.22
CA LYS A 372 11.63 -11.40 -0.18
C LYS A 372 11.58 -10.16 0.71
N VAL A 373 10.37 -9.75 1.11
CA VAL A 373 10.18 -8.65 2.07
C VAL A 373 10.79 -9.01 3.42
N SER A 374 10.48 -10.21 3.95
CA SER A 374 11.06 -10.69 5.22
C SER A 374 12.58 -10.78 5.16
N ASP A 375 13.13 -11.33 4.06
CA ASP A 375 14.57 -11.48 3.87
C ASP A 375 15.28 -10.12 3.86
N LYS A 376 14.67 -9.08 3.24
CA LYS A 376 15.22 -7.71 3.22
C LYS A 376 15.21 -7.07 4.60
N LEU A 377 14.12 -7.18 5.35
CA LEU A 377 14.04 -6.67 6.73
C LEU A 377 15.09 -7.34 7.62
N ASN A 378 15.25 -8.66 7.51
CA ASN A 378 16.30 -9.40 8.23
C ASN A 378 17.72 -8.98 7.82
N GLU A 379 17.95 -8.69 6.55
CA GLU A 379 19.22 -8.19 6.05
C GLU A 379 19.57 -6.83 6.66
N LEU A 380 18.62 -5.88 6.63
CA LEU A 380 18.78 -4.56 7.22
C LEU A 380 19.08 -4.66 8.72
N PHE A 381 18.29 -5.45 9.45
CA PHE A 381 18.49 -5.68 10.88
C PHE A 381 19.90 -6.22 11.20
N LYS A 382 20.39 -7.19 10.42
CA LYS A 382 21.68 -7.84 10.69
C LYS A 382 22.89 -7.03 10.25
N LYS A 383 22.77 -6.29 9.13
CA LYS A 383 23.90 -5.61 8.51
C LYS A 383 23.93 -4.10 8.76
N GLN A 384 22.76 -3.49 9.03
CA GLN A 384 22.55 -2.05 9.11
C GLN A 384 21.59 -1.73 10.27
N ARG A 385 21.89 -2.26 11.49
CA ARG A 385 21.02 -2.14 12.66
C ARG A 385 20.65 -0.69 12.98
N GLU A 386 21.59 0.25 12.91
CA GLU A 386 21.35 1.66 13.18
C GLU A 386 20.36 2.29 12.19
N ASP A 387 20.43 1.94 10.91
CA ASP A 387 19.50 2.45 9.91
C ASP A 387 18.12 1.78 10.06
N TYR A 388 18.09 0.48 10.38
CA TYR A 388 16.84 -0.23 10.69
C TYR A 388 16.09 0.40 11.87
N GLU A 389 16.82 0.81 12.92
CA GLU A 389 16.23 1.52 14.08
C GLU A 389 15.70 2.91 13.70
N LYS A 390 16.41 3.65 12.83
CA LYS A 390 15.93 4.94 12.30
C LYS A 390 14.65 4.79 11.48
N TYR A 391 14.54 3.70 10.72
CA TYR A 391 13.36 3.42 9.89
C TYR A 391 12.18 2.88 10.70
N TRP A 392 12.42 2.42 11.93
CA TRP A 392 11.41 1.69 12.71
C TRP A 392 10.13 2.48 12.92
N SER A 393 10.18 3.77 13.16
CA SER A 393 8.99 4.63 13.31
C SER A 393 8.09 4.64 12.07
N ASP A 394 8.67 4.44 10.88
CA ASP A 394 7.94 4.43 9.62
C ASP A 394 7.43 3.02 9.25
N ILE A 395 8.11 1.96 9.73
CA ILE A 395 7.81 0.57 9.34
C ILE A 395 7.17 -0.26 10.46
N SER A 396 7.10 0.23 11.71
CA SER A 396 6.57 -0.51 12.86
C SER A 396 5.17 -1.05 12.63
N VAL A 397 4.25 -0.19 12.15
CA VAL A 397 2.86 -0.56 11.86
C VAL A 397 2.78 -1.62 10.77
N PHE A 398 3.59 -1.47 9.71
CA PHE A 398 3.69 -2.46 8.64
C PHE A 398 4.13 -3.83 9.18
N VAL A 399 5.19 -3.87 9.98
CA VAL A 399 5.73 -5.12 10.53
C VAL A 399 4.72 -5.76 11.49
N LYS A 400 4.17 -4.99 12.45
CA LYS A 400 3.18 -5.47 13.42
C LYS A 400 1.92 -6.00 12.73
N TYR A 401 1.40 -5.25 11.74
CA TYR A 401 0.20 -5.66 10.99
C TYR A 401 0.44 -6.93 10.18
N GLY A 402 1.58 -7.00 9.49
CA GLY A 402 1.98 -8.19 8.75
C GLY A 402 2.14 -9.43 9.64
N MET A 403 2.73 -9.28 10.83
CA MET A 403 2.84 -10.37 11.81
C MET A 403 1.48 -10.91 12.25
N MET A 404 0.49 -10.04 12.42
CA MET A 404 -0.86 -10.44 12.82
C MET A 404 -1.66 -11.10 11.70
N LYS A 405 -1.39 -10.73 10.44
CA LYS A 405 -2.16 -11.19 9.27
C LYS A 405 -1.59 -12.44 8.63
N GLU A 406 -0.27 -12.62 8.65
CA GLU A 406 0.42 -13.65 7.87
C GLU A 406 1.41 -14.44 8.75
N GLU A 407 1.08 -15.71 9.03
CA GLU A 407 1.87 -16.61 9.87
C GLU A 407 3.31 -16.77 9.39
N LYS A 408 3.50 -16.95 8.08
CA LYS A 408 4.85 -17.11 7.49
C LYS A 408 5.69 -15.85 7.61
N PHE A 409 5.06 -14.68 7.66
CA PHE A 409 5.74 -13.42 7.91
C PHE A 409 6.13 -13.33 9.39
N PHE A 410 5.21 -13.65 10.30
CA PHE A 410 5.47 -13.69 11.75
C PHE A 410 6.71 -14.54 12.06
N GLU A 411 6.72 -15.82 11.62
CA GLU A 411 7.85 -16.75 11.85
C GLU A 411 9.21 -16.20 11.37
N LYS A 412 9.22 -15.29 10.41
CA LYS A 412 10.45 -14.75 9.82
C LYS A 412 10.92 -13.45 10.44
N VAL A 413 10.01 -12.67 11.02
CA VAL A 413 10.33 -11.30 11.47
C VAL A 413 10.13 -11.08 12.96
N GLU A 414 9.64 -12.08 13.72
CA GLU A 414 9.44 -11.93 15.16
C GLU A 414 10.73 -11.54 15.90
N ASP A 415 11.86 -12.14 15.53
CA ASP A 415 13.17 -11.90 16.16
C ASP A 415 13.77 -10.53 15.84
N ILE A 416 13.25 -9.86 14.83
CA ILE A 416 13.70 -8.53 14.40
C ILE A 416 12.67 -7.43 14.67
N CYS A 417 11.52 -7.76 15.26
CA CYS A 417 10.54 -6.77 15.71
C CYS A 417 11.13 -5.96 16.86
N LEU A 418 11.11 -4.64 16.72
CA LEU A 418 11.68 -3.74 17.70
C LEU A 418 10.62 -3.11 18.60
N TYR A 419 11.02 -2.81 19.81
CA TYR A 419 10.25 -2.11 20.81
C TYR A 419 11.04 -0.89 21.28
N LYS A 420 10.46 0.28 21.16
CA LYS A 420 11.08 1.52 21.61
C LYS A 420 10.95 1.62 23.12
N THR A 421 12.05 1.79 23.83
CA THR A 421 12.09 1.97 25.28
C THR A 421 12.02 3.43 25.67
N THR A 422 11.63 3.71 26.90
CA THR A 422 11.47 5.09 27.43
C THR A 422 12.79 5.85 27.51
N ASP A 423 13.95 5.16 27.51
CA ASP A 423 15.28 5.78 27.40
C ASP A 423 15.69 6.09 25.92
N GLY A 424 14.78 5.86 24.98
CA GLY A 424 14.97 6.18 23.56
C GLY A 424 15.69 5.14 22.73
N LYS A 425 16.02 3.98 23.30
CA LYS A 425 16.64 2.87 22.58
C LYS A 425 15.59 1.95 21.94
N TYR A 426 16.06 1.07 21.05
CA TYR A 426 15.26 0.03 20.46
C TYR A 426 15.78 -1.35 20.88
N LYS A 427 14.89 -2.21 21.34
CA LYS A 427 15.21 -3.57 21.78
C LYS A 427 14.30 -4.58 21.08
N THR A 428 14.81 -5.78 20.83
CA THR A 428 14.02 -6.92 20.39
C THR A 428 13.29 -7.56 21.56
N PHE A 429 12.32 -8.43 21.26
CA PHE A 429 11.63 -9.19 22.29
C PHE A 429 12.61 -10.03 23.15
N ALA A 430 13.59 -10.67 22.51
CA ALA A 430 14.60 -11.46 23.20
C ALA A 430 15.47 -10.61 24.13
N GLU A 431 15.86 -9.40 23.69
CA GLU A 431 16.63 -8.44 24.51
C GLU A 431 15.83 -7.91 25.71
N LEU A 432 14.49 -7.77 25.59
CA LEU A 432 13.61 -7.33 26.67
C LEU A 432 13.33 -8.42 27.71
N THR A 433 13.37 -9.68 27.30
CA THR A 433 13.09 -10.85 28.16
C THR A 433 14.36 -11.58 28.61
N GLU A 434 15.53 -10.95 28.47
CA GLU A 434 16.80 -11.51 28.90
C GLU A 434 16.81 -11.65 30.45
N GLY A 435 17.25 -12.81 30.93
CA GLY A 435 17.26 -13.12 32.37
C GLY A 435 15.92 -13.66 32.88
N ASP A 436 15.49 -13.21 34.08
CA ASP A 436 14.26 -13.67 34.75
C ASP A 436 12.99 -12.87 34.36
N HIS A 437 13.11 -11.90 33.45
CA HIS A 437 12.01 -11.02 33.07
C HIS A 437 11.06 -11.71 32.06
N LYS A 438 9.99 -12.31 32.55
CA LYS A 438 8.94 -12.91 31.70
C LYS A 438 7.91 -11.90 31.22
N ASN A 439 7.73 -10.80 31.96
CA ASN A 439 6.76 -9.77 31.64
C ASN A 439 7.45 -8.55 31.05
N ILE A 440 6.88 -8.02 29.96
CA ILE A 440 7.31 -6.78 29.33
C ILE A 440 6.52 -5.64 29.96
N ARG A 441 7.22 -4.71 30.61
CA ARG A 441 6.60 -3.49 31.11
C ARG A 441 6.39 -2.50 29.97
N TYR A 442 5.20 -1.90 29.89
CA TYR A 442 4.92 -0.92 28.85
C TYR A 442 4.14 0.28 29.37
N THR A 443 4.25 1.38 28.62
CA THR A 443 3.50 2.62 28.82
C THR A 443 2.79 3.02 27.53
N THR A 444 1.60 3.62 27.67
CA THR A 444 0.86 4.24 26.56
C THR A 444 1.01 5.76 26.54
N ASP A 445 1.46 6.35 27.65
CA ASP A 445 1.79 7.78 27.78
C ASP A 445 2.97 7.95 28.74
N ALA A 446 4.15 8.11 28.16
CA ALA A 446 5.39 8.23 28.94
C ALA A 446 5.44 9.48 29.85
N LYS A 447 4.67 10.52 29.54
CA LYS A 447 4.63 11.72 30.37
C LYS A 447 3.66 11.57 31.56
N ALA A 448 2.45 11.10 31.28
CA ALA A 448 1.44 10.91 32.32
C ALA A 448 1.86 9.80 33.31
N GLN A 449 2.54 8.75 32.83
CA GLN A 449 2.93 7.59 33.63
C GLN A 449 4.38 7.66 34.17
N ALA A 450 5.04 8.82 34.14
CA ALA A 450 6.46 8.96 34.48
C ALA A 450 6.83 8.35 35.84
N ALA A 451 6.01 8.55 36.90
CA ALA A 451 6.27 8.01 38.25
C ALA A 451 6.28 6.46 38.27
N TYR A 452 5.42 5.83 37.48
CA TYR A 452 5.34 4.38 37.36
C TYR A 452 6.47 3.79 36.48
N ILE A 453 6.88 4.55 35.48
CA ILE A 453 8.06 4.22 34.66
C ILE A 453 9.31 4.20 35.53
N ASP A 454 9.53 5.25 36.32
CA ASP A 454 10.67 5.35 37.23
C ASP A 454 10.72 4.18 38.23
N MET A 455 9.57 3.77 38.75
CA MET A 455 9.48 2.60 39.62
C MET A 455 9.90 1.32 38.92
N SER A 456 9.39 1.09 37.71
CA SER A 456 9.71 -0.10 36.91
C SER A 456 11.19 -0.14 36.53
N VAL A 457 11.77 1.02 36.18
CA VAL A 457 13.21 1.14 35.86
C VAL A 457 14.08 0.88 37.09
N GLN A 458 13.71 1.37 38.26
CA GLN A 458 14.41 1.09 39.53
C GLN A 458 14.38 -0.41 39.88
N GLU A 459 13.38 -1.13 39.45
CA GLU A 459 13.23 -2.58 39.61
C GLU A 459 14.02 -3.37 38.53
N GLY A 460 14.70 -2.68 37.61
CA GLY A 460 15.53 -3.27 36.57
C GLY A 460 14.81 -3.63 35.29
N TYR A 461 13.55 -3.17 35.10
CA TYR A 461 12.81 -3.39 33.87
C TYR A 461 13.12 -2.32 32.82
N ASP A 462 13.22 -2.74 31.57
CA ASP A 462 13.04 -1.84 30.44
C ASP A 462 11.55 -1.59 30.23
N VAL A 463 11.15 -0.33 30.11
CA VAL A 463 9.75 0.03 29.83
C VAL A 463 9.61 0.41 28.37
N VAL A 464 8.76 -0.29 27.64
CA VAL A 464 8.51 -0.04 26.20
C VAL A 464 7.32 0.91 26.01
N ILE A 465 7.39 1.71 24.95
CA ILE A 465 6.34 2.64 24.54
C ILE A 465 5.42 1.91 23.56
N MET A 466 4.14 1.82 23.89
CA MET A 466 3.09 1.17 23.11
C MET A 466 1.92 2.15 22.97
N ASP A 467 2.11 3.18 22.15
CA ASP A 467 1.21 4.31 21.97
C ASP A 467 0.55 4.38 20.58
N GLU A 468 0.83 3.40 19.73
CA GLU A 468 0.19 3.25 18.41
C GLU A 468 -1.16 2.54 18.53
N GLU A 469 -2.16 2.90 17.71
CA GLU A 469 -3.50 2.26 17.71
C GLU A 469 -3.46 0.74 17.49
N ILE A 470 -2.45 0.25 16.78
CA ILE A 470 -2.27 -1.19 16.49
C ILE A 470 -1.78 -1.97 17.71
N ASP A 471 -1.14 -1.30 18.68
CA ASP A 471 -0.37 -1.97 19.74
C ASP A 471 -1.20 -2.86 20.64
N ASN A 472 -2.45 -2.48 20.96
CA ASN A 472 -3.32 -3.32 21.78
C ASN A 472 -3.64 -4.67 21.12
N ASN A 473 -3.96 -4.62 19.82
CA ASN A 473 -4.23 -5.82 19.05
C ASN A 473 -2.94 -6.66 18.89
N PHE A 474 -1.83 -5.99 18.67
CA PHE A 474 -0.52 -6.63 18.52
C PHE A 474 -0.06 -7.31 19.83
N MET A 475 -0.18 -6.66 20.97
CA MET A 475 0.12 -7.25 22.28
C MET A 475 -0.72 -8.50 22.55
N SER A 476 -2.02 -8.43 22.30
CA SER A 476 -2.94 -9.57 22.47
C SER A 476 -2.59 -10.73 21.54
N PHE A 477 -2.25 -10.45 20.29
CA PHE A 477 -1.78 -11.44 19.32
C PHE A 477 -0.45 -12.06 19.78
N HIS A 478 0.50 -11.25 20.22
CA HIS A 478 1.81 -11.73 20.67
C HIS A 478 1.71 -12.62 21.91
N GLU A 479 0.88 -12.25 22.88
CA GLU A 479 0.60 -13.08 24.07
C GLU A 479 -0.08 -14.41 23.72
N TYR A 480 -0.94 -14.43 22.70
CA TYR A 480 -1.51 -15.67 22.17
C TYR A 480 -0.44 -16.57 21.56
N LYS A 481 0.54 -16.00 20.85
CA LYS A 481 1.66 -16.74 20.25
C LYS A 481 2.71 -17.20 21.28
N LYS A 482 2.95 -16.39 22.31
CA LYS A 482 3.97 -16.62 23.37
C LYS A 482 3.29 -16.58 24.75
N PRO A 483 2.54 -17.62 25.13
CA PRO A 483 1.69 -17.61 26.34
C PRO A 483 2.47 -17.50 27.67
N ASP A 484 3.78 -17.75 27.66
CA ASP A 484 4.65 -17.62 28.83
C ASP A 484 5.05 -16.16 29.14
N ASN A 485 4.80 -15.24 28.22
CA ASN A 485 5.15 -13.83 28.32
C ASN A 485 3.88 -12.95 28.32
N ARG A 486 3.90 -11.87 29.10
CA ARG A 486 2.78 -10.93 29.19
C ARG A 486 3.26 -9.50 29.02
N PHE A 487 2.45 -8.70 28.32
CA PHE A 487 2.59 -7.26 28.36
C PHE A 487 1.84 -6.72 29.57
N GLN A 488 2.53 -5.92 30.37
CA GLN A 488 2.02 -5.43 31.63
C GLN A 488 2.26 -3.93 31.71
N ARG A 489 1.16 -3.15 31.75
CA ARG A 489 1.29 -1.69 31.86
C ARG A 489 1.92 -1.34 33.19
N VAL A 490 2.75 -0.29 33.20
CA VAL A 490 3.54 0.12 34.37
C VAL A 490 2.70 0.39 35.63
N ASP A 491 1.43 0.73 35.48
CA ASP A 491 0.49 1.02 36.58
C ASP A 491 -0.48 -0.14 36.89
N SER A 492 -0.40 -1.25 36.14
CA SER A 492 -1.31 -2.40 36.31
C SER A 492 -0.93 -3.29 37.50
N GLU A 493 0.34 -3.37 37.81
CA GLU A 493 0.85 -4.14 38.95
C GLU A 493 1.99 -3.38 39.63
N LEU A 494 1.78 -3.07 40.87
CA LEU A 494 2.75 -2.38 41.72
C LEU A 494 3.50 -3.38 42.58
N SER A 495 4.82 -3.30 42.56
CA SER A 495 5.69 -4.12 43.39
C SER A 495 5.55 -3.72 44.88
N GLY A 496 5.76 -4.68 45.72
CA GLY A 496 5.69 -4.52 47.16
C GLY A 496 5.10 -5.77 47.83
N THR A 497 5.26 -5.87 49.13
CA THR A 497 4.70 -6.95 49.93
C THR A 497 3.30 -6.56 50.40
N ASP A 498 2.31 -7.40 50.15
CA ASP A 498 0.96 -7.18 50.65
C ASP A 498 0.97 -7.15 52.18
N SER A 499 0.29 -6.16 52.75
CA SER A 499 0.14 -6.02 54.20
C SER A 499 -0.80 -7.12 54.73
N ASP A 500 -0.72 -7.41 56.02
CA ASP A 500 -1.62 -8.35 56.69
C ASP A 500 -3.09 -7.89 56.61
N GLU A 501 -4.01 -8.82 56.84
CA GLU A 501 -5.45 -8.57 56.67
C GLU A 501 -5.99 -7.51 57.63
N GLU A 502 -5.43 -7.38 58.82
CA GLU A 502 -5.83 -6.35 59.79
C GLU A 502 -5.47 -4.95 59.28
N THR A 503 -4.25 -4.76 58.82
CA THR A 503 -3.77 -3.48 58.23
C THR A 503 -4.55 -3.15 56.96
N GLN A 504 -4.81 -4.12 56.09
CA GLN A 504 -5.62 -3.96 54.88
C GLN A 504 -7.02 -3.43 55.21
N ASN A 505 -7.73 -4.07 56.13
CA ASN A 505 -9.09 -3.71 56.50
C ASN A 505 -9.14 -2.33 57.17
N LYS A 506 -8.22 -2.04 58.08
CA LYS A 506 -8.12 -0.76 58.76
C LYS A 506 -7.91 0.41 57.78
N LEU A 507 -6.94 0.35 56.89
CA LEU A 507 -6.65 1.41 55.92
C LEU A 507 -7.79 1.57 54.92
N LYS A 508 -8.39 0.46 54.49
CA LYS A 508 -9.56 0.47 53.64
C LYS A 508 -10.73 1.23 54.23
N GLU A 509 -11.05 0.99 55.50
CA GLU A 509 -12.13 1.70 56.21
C GLU A 509 -11.82 3.20 56.34
N ILE A 510 -10.62 3.56 56.78
CA ILE A 510 -10.17 4.94 56.95
C ILE A 510 -10.25 5.72 55.65
N PHE A 511 -9.64 5.21 54.58
CA PHE A 511 -9.58 5.91 53.31
C PHE A 511 -10.96 6.01 52.63
N ARG A 512 -11.77 4.95 52.68
CA ARG A 512 -13.14 4.98 52.15
C ARG A 512 -14.02 6.00 52.86
N ALA A 513 -13.95 6.07 54.17
CA ALA A 513 -14.72 7.02 54.97
C ALA A 513 -14.32 8.48 54.65
N ALA A 514 -13.01 8.78 54.61
CA ALA A 514 -12.50 10.12 54.35
C ALA A 514 -12.78 10.59 52.90
N LEU A 515 -12.73 9.69 51.93
CA LEU A 515 -12.99 9.97 50.52
C LEU A 515 -14.49 9.91 50.15
N GLY A 516 -15.37 9.49 51.07
CA GLY A 516 -16.81 9.39 50.85
C GLY A 516 -17.18 8.34 49.78
N ASN A 517 -16.31 7.35 49.52
CA ASN A 517 -16.52 6.33 48.51
C ASN A 517 -16.40 4.91 49.08
N GLU A 518 -17.53 4.37 49.53
CA GLU A 518 -17.61 3.05 50.17
C GLU A 518 -17.26 1.88 49.21
N LYS A 519 -17.41 2.08 47.89
CA LYS A 519 -17.20 1.04 46.87
C LYS A 519 -15.77 1.03 46.34
N MET A 520 -14.94 2.03 46.63
CA MET A 520 -13.58 2.12 46.10
C MET A 520 -12.76 0.89 46.54
N PRO A 521 -12.10 0.20 45.62
CA PRO A 521 -11.13 -0.84 45.92
C PRO A 521 -9.88 -0.18 46.54
N VAL A 522 -9.53 -0.55 47.77
CA VAL A 522 -8.34 -0.02 48.49
C VAL A 522 -7.50 -1.23 48.90
N PHE A 523 -6.21 -1.16 48.60
CA PHE A 523 -5.20 -2.16 48.93
C PHE A 523 -4.05 -1.49 49.71
N ALA A 524 -3.35 -2.25 50.51
CA ALA A 524 -2.21 -1.78 51.28
C ALA A 524 -0.98 -2.65 51.05
N LYS A 525 0.15 -2.03 50.69
CA LYS A 525 1.41 -2.71 50.39
C LYS A 525 2.59 -2.00 51.07
N ALA A 526 3.56 -2.76 51.53
CA ALA A 526 4.86 -2.23 51.92
C ALA A 526 5.71 -2.04 50.66
N MET A 527 5.98 -0.78 50.30
CA MET A 527 6.62 -0.43 49.01
C MET A 527 7.96 0.30 49.17
N GLY A 528 8.34 0.61 50.43
CA GLY A 528 9.54 1.40 50.78
C GLY A 528 9.22 2.85 51.09
N LYS A 529 10.02 3.43 52.00
CA LYS A 529 9.79 4.80 52.59
C LYS A 529 9.99 5.93 51.60
N GLU A 530 10.78 5.70 50.56
CA GLU A 530 11.13 6.71 49.55
C GLU A 530 10.07 6.83 48.43
N LYS A 531 9.15 5.87 48.35
CA LYS A 531 8.07 5.89 47.35
C LYS A 531 6.88 6.72 47.83
N MET A 532 6.03 7.16 46.93
CA MET A 532 4.83 7.95 47.23
C MET A 532 3.92 7.23 48.23
N PRO A 533 3.10 7.99 48.99
CA PRO A 533 2.24 7.43 50.03
C PRO A 533 1.08 6.60 49.46
N ALA A 534 0.66 6.87 48.24
CA ALA A 534 -0.36 6.07 47.55
C ALA A 534 -0.18 6.14 46.03
N PHE A 535 -0.76 5.16 45.33
CA PHE A 535 -0.78 5.03 43.89
C PHE A 535 -2.17 4.65 43.40
N ILE A 536 -2.53 5.07 42.21
CA ILE A 536 -3.67 4.51 41.48
C ILE A 536 -3.19 3.30 40.68
N ARG A 537 -3.91 2.21 40.81
CA ARG A 537 -3.69 1.00 40.00
C ARG A 537 -4.90 0.78 39.11
N GLU A 538 -4.66 0.54 37.81
CA GLU A 538 -5.69 0.11 36.88
C GLU A 538 -5.39 -1.31 36.45
N ALA A 539 -6.20 -2.28 36.89
CA ALA A 539 -6.01 -3.69 36.52
C ALA A 539 -6.04 -3.85 34.99
N GLU A 540 -5.09 -4.60 34.44
CA GLU A 540 -4.92 -4.80 33.00
C GLU A 540 -6.22 -5.25 32.30
N PHE A 541 -7.01 -6.10 32.98
CA PHE A 541 -8.30 -6.56 32.48
C PHE A 541 -9.31 -5.38 32.32
N ASN A 542 -9.37 -4.48 33.29
CA ASN A 542 -10.29 -3.34 33.27
C ASN A 542 -9.92 -2.35 32.16
N ARG A 543 -8.63 -2.12 31.97
CA ARG A 543 -8.10 -1.28 30.90
C ARG A 543 -8.44 -1.82 29.52
N ARG A 544 -8.18 -3.11 29.27
CA ARG A 544 -8.51 -3.75 27.97
C ARG A 544 -10.01 -3.70 27.69
N ASN A 545 -10.83 -3.84 28.73
CA ASN A 545 -12.28 -3.68 28.60
C ASN A 545 -12.68 -2.25 28.26
N LYS A 546 -12.03 -1.24 28.85
CA LYS A 546 -12.27 0.18 28.56
C LYS A 546 -11.91 0.50 27.10
N GLU A 547 -10.77 0.09 26.63
CA GLU A 547 -10.35 0.28 25.25
C GLU A 547 -11.24 -0.45 24.24
N MET A 548 -11.64 -1.68 24.56
CA MET A 548 -12.60 -2.44 23.77
C MET A 548 -13.97 -1.73 23.73
N ARG A 549 -14.40 -1.12 24.86
CA ARG A 549 -15.59 -0.28 24.94
C ARG A 549 -15.47 0.95 24.03
N GLU A 550 -14.37 1.71 24.11
CA GLU A 550 -14.14 2.90 23.28
C GLU A 550 -14.10 2.55 21.79
N GLN A 551 -13.50 1.42 21.43
CA GLN A 551 -13.51 0.88 20.07
C GLN A 551 -14.94 0.51 19.64
N TYR A 552 -15.69 -0.14 20.53
CA TYR A 552 -17.09 -0.52 20.31
C TYR A 552 -18.01 0.71 20.23
N GLU A 553 -17.78 1.74 21.01
CA GLU A 553 -18.50 3.03 20.94
C GLU A 553 -18.24 3.76 19.62
N ARG A 554 -17.01 3.78 19.12
CA ARG A 554 -16.70 4.35 17.80
C ARG A 554 -17.40 3.59 16.67
N MET A 555 -17.45 2.26 16.76
CA MET A 555 -18.11 1.39 15.77
C MET A 555 -19.65 1.44 15.89
N MET A 556 -20.18 1.60 17.13
CA MET A 556 -21.59 1.56 17.46
C MET A 556 -22.27 2.94 17.59
N ARG A 557 -21.62 4.05 17.20
CA ARG A 557 -22.33 5.35 17.06
C ARG A 557 -23.58 5.28 16.18
N MET A 558 -23.85 4.11 15.59
CA MET A 558 -25.02 3.78 14.79
C MET A 558 -26.02 2.86 15.51
N SER A 559 -25.82 2.42 16.74
CA SER A 559 -26.76 1.58 17.50
C SER A 559 -27.33 2.31 18.72
N ASN A 560 -28.61 2.07 19.01
CA ASN A 560 -29.41 2.77 20.03
C ASN A 560 -29.13 2.32 21.48
N MET A 561 -27.92 1.94 21.86
CA MET A 561 -27.59 1.54 23.22
C MET A 561 -27.32 2.78 24.10
N SER A 562 -27.84 2.82 25.33
CA SER A 562 -27.62 3.96 26.23
C SER A 562 -26.23 3.92 26.87
N PRO A 563 -25.62 5.08 27.21
CA PRO A 563 -24.35 5.12 27.93
C PRO A 563 -24.38 4.39 29.28
N GLU A 564 -25.52 4.31 29.92
CA GLU A 564 -25.72 3.64 31.23
C GLU A 564 -25.64 2.11 31.07
N GLU A 565 -26.28 1.55 30.07
CA GLU A 565 -26.20 0.10 29.77
C GLU A 565 -24.79 -0.34 29.41
N MET A 566 -24.01 0.54 28.76
CA MET A 566 -22.59 0.28 28.45
C MET A 566 -21.70 0.34 29.69
N ALA A 567 -21.93 1.32 30.59
CA ALA A 567 -21.18 1.43 31.82
C ALA A 567 -21.34 0.22 32.74
N ASP A 568 -22.54 -0.39 32.75
CA ASP A 568 -22.80 -1.61 33.53
C ASP A 568 -22.09 -2.84 32.96
N MET A 569 -21.86 -2.89 31.65
CA MET A 569 -21.12 -3.99 31.00
C MET A 569 -19.61 -3.91 31.21
N PHE A 570 -19.07 -2.69 31.38
CA PHE A 570 -17.64 -2.43 31.52
C PHE A 570 -17.40 -1.46 32.70
N PRO A 571 -17.45 -1.91 33.95
CA PRO A 571 -17.25 -1.04 35.12
C PRO A 571 -15.81 -0.51 35.14
N GLU A 572 -15.70 0.82 35.29
CA GLU A 572 -14.41 1.48 35.52
C GLU A 572 -14.07 1.35 37.01
N THR A 573 -13.03 0.61 37.35
CA THR A 573 -12.55 0.47 38.72
C THR A 573 -11.09 0.86 38.83
N GLU A 574 -10.86 2.14 39.16
CA GLU A 574 -9.56 2.57 39.69
C GLU A 574 -9.37 1.98 41.09
N GLU A 575 -8.21 1.41 41.36
CA GLU A 575 -7.86 0.84 42.66
C GLU A 575 -6.82 1.73 43.33
N LEU A 576 -7.05 2.08 44.61
CA LEU A 576 -6.11 2.84 45.42
C LEU A 576 -5.17 1.87 46.15
N VAL A 577 -3.86 1.99 45.92
CA VAL A 577 -2.83 1.21 46.61
C VAL A 577 -2.09 2.13 47.58
N ILE A 578 -2.17 1.86 48.87
CA ILE A 578 -1.57 2.64 49.93
C ILE A 578 -0.21 2.04 50.32
N ASN A 579 0.83 2.86 50.38
CA ASN A 579 2.17 2.45 50.80
C ASN A 579 2.29 2.51 52.33
N THR A 580 2.25 1.36 52.99
CA THR A 580 2.33 1.26 54.46
C THR A 580 3.69 1.64 55.03
N ASP A 581 4.76 1.67 54.24
CA ASP A 581 6.08 2.15 54.67
C ASP A 581 6.20 3.66 54.65
N SER A 582 5.21 4.37 54.08
CA SER A 582 5.23 5.82 54.01
C SER A 582 5.09 6.47 55.39
N PRO A 583 6.00 7.38 55.79
CA PRO A 583 5.87 8.11 57.06
C PRO A 583 4.57 8.92 57.14
N LEU A 584 4.03 9.39 56.01
CA LEU A 584 2.78 10.12 55.93
C LEU A 584 1.57 9.24 56.23
N VAL A 585 1.55 8.01 55.72
CA VAL A 585 0.49 7.02 55.99
C VAL A 585 0.51 6.64 57.46
N THR A 586 1.69 6.35 58.05
CA THR A 586 1.85 6.10 59.50
C THR A 586 1.32 7.27 60.33
N LYS A 587 1.54 8.53 59.92
CA LYS A 587 1.03 9.71 60.60
C LYS A 587 -0.49 9.82 60.50
N ILE A 588 -1.08 9.53 59.35
CA ILE A 588 -2.53 9.48 59.13
C ILE A 588 -3.17 8.47 60.08
N GLU A 589 -2.64 7.26 60.18
CA GLU A 589 -3.13 6.25 61.12
C GLU A 589 -3.08 6.68 62.58
N ALA A 590 -2.01 7.39 62.97
CA ALA A 590 -1.88 7.91 64.31
C ALA A 590 -2.89 9.03 64.63
N LEU A 591 -3.19 9.92 63.71
CA LEU A 591 -4.19 10.98 63.84
C LEU A 591 -5.61 10.41 63.91
N GLU A 592 -5.93 9.44 63.09
CA GLU A 592 -7.22 8.72 63.16
C GLU A 592 -7.44 8.03 64.50
N ALA A 593 -6.41 7.37 65.05
CA ALA A 593 -6.47 6.69 66.35
C ALA A 593 -6.69 7.66 67.52
N GLN A 594 -6.26 8.94 67.45
CA GLN A 594 -6.45 9.96 68.45
C GLN A 594 -7.86 10.57 68.47
N GLY A 595 -8.62 10.46 67.35
CA GLY A 595 -10.01 10.93 67.24
C GLY A 595 -10.23 12.44 67.32
N SER A 596 -9.33 13.20 67.97
CA SER A 596 -9.42 14.66 68.16
C SER A 596 -8.98 15.48 66.92
N GLU A 597 -8.28 14.89 65.98
CA GLU A 597 -7.73 15.54 64.78
C GLU A 597 -8.24 14.90 63.47
N LYS A 598 -9.46 14.37 63.51
CA LYS A 598 -10.03 13.65 62.35
C LYS A 598 -10.10 14.49 61.08
N GLU A 599 -10.48 15.77 61.19
CA GLU A 599 -10.53 16.69 60.07
C GLU A 599 -9.14 16.87 59.39
N THR A 600 -8.06 16.86 60.19
CA THR A 600 -6.70 16.93 59.68
C THR A 600 -6.31 15.63 58.97
N ALA A 601 -6.70 14.48 59.51
CA ALA A 601 -6.48 13.20 58.88
C ALA A 601 -7.23 13.08 57.53
N ASP A 602 -8.51 13.46 57.50
CA ASP A 602 -9.33 13.44 56.28
C ASP A 602 -8.74 14.34 55.18
N ARG A 603 -8.25 15.54 55.54
CA ARG A 603 -7.57 16.44 54.57
C ARG A 603 -6.25 15.86 54.04
N LEU A 604 -5.48 15.20 54.87
CA LEU A 604 -4.25 14.51 54.43
C LEU A 604 -4.56 13.34 53.51
N ILE A 605 -5.59 12.55 53.83
CA ILE A 605 -6.05 11.44 52.97
C ILE A 605 -6.48 11.96 51.61
N GLN A 606 -7.29 13.04 51.59
CA GLN A 606 -7.70 13.65 50.33
C GLN A 606 -6.50 14.12 49.50
N HIS A 607 -5.51 14.75 50.16
CA HIS A 607 -4.30 15.20 49.49
C HIS A 607 -3.45 14.04 48.94
N VAL A 608 -3.31 12.95 49.68
CA VAL A 608 -2.62 11.74 49.26
C VAL A 608 -3.33 11.12 48.06
N TYR A 609 -4.65 11.08 48.05
CA TYR A 609 -5.46 10.61 46.94
C TYR A 609 -5.31 11.49 45.69
N ASP A 610 -5.41 12.83 45.87
CA ASP A 610 -5.21 13.78 44.77
C ASP A 610 -3.80 13.69 44.20
N GLN A 611 -2.77 13.48 45.05
CA GLN A 611 -1.39 13.23 44.60
C GLN A 611 -1.27 11.95 43.77
N ALA A 612 -1.91 10.86 44.20
CA ALA A 612 -1.90 9.61 43.48
C ALA A 612 -2.59 9.74 42.09
N LYS A 613 -3.73 10.44 42.05
CA LYS A 613 -4.44 10.74 40.80
C LYS A 613 -3.64 11.66 39.87
N LEU A 614 -2.95 12.66 40.44
CA LEU A 614 -2.07 13.54 39.66
C LEU A 614 -0.92 12.75 39.01
N ALA A 615 -0.29 11.86 39.77
CA ALA A 615 0.80 11.01 39.28
C ALA A 615 0.34 9.97 38.26
N HIS A 616 -0.93 9.57 38.29
CA HIS A 616 -1.55 8.68 37.34
C HIS A 616 -2.09 9.39 36.07
N GLY A 617 -2.22 10.74 36.14
CA GLY A 617 -2.75 11.55 35.05
C GLY A 617 -4.28 11.58 34.97
N THR A 618 -4.99 11.15 36.05
CA THR A 618 -6.45 11.11 36.14
C THR A 618 -7.05 12.13 37.07
N LEU A 619 -6.26 13.11 37.60
CA LEU A 619 -6.76 14.17 38.44
C LEU A 619 -7.56 15.19 37.62
N ASP A 620 -8.83 15.38 37.97
CA ASP A 620 -9.69 16.34 37.32
C ASP A 620 -9.38 17.82 37.75
N SER A 621 -10.05 18.77 37.09
CA SER A 621 -9.80 20.20 37.35
C SER A 621 -10.13 20.62 38.80
N GLU A 622 -11.17 20.07 39.42
CA GLU A 622 -11.54 20.36 40.78
C GLU A 622 -10.51 19.79 41.78
N GLY A 623 -10.06 18.56 41.52
CA GLY A 623 -8.99 17.92 42.27
C GLY A 623 -7.68 18.69 42.19
N LEU A 624 -7.33 19.18 41.01
CA LEU A 624 -6.13 19.97 40.79
C LEU A 624 -6.18 21.30 41.56
N GLU A 625 -7.33 22.01 41.54
CA GLU A 625 -7.52 23.25 42.31
C GLU A 625 -7.39 22.98 43.80
N ARG A 626 -8.03 21.94 44.32
CA ARG A 626 -7.95 21.52 45.71
C ARG A 626 -6.52 21.16 46.12
N PHE A 627 -5.83 20.38 45.28
CA PHE A 627 -4.44 19.98 45.52
C PHE A 627 -3.51 21.19 45.60
N LEU A 628 -3.58 22.11 44.63
CA LEU A 628 -2.75 23.31 44.60
C LEU A 628 -3.01 24.23 45.78
N LYS A 629 -4.28 24.41 46.18
CA LYS A 629 -4.65 25.21 47.34
C LYS A 629 -4.06 24.64 48.64
N TYR A 630 -4.24 23.33 48.85
CA TYR A 630 -3.72 22.68 50.04
C TYR A 630 -2.18 22.68 50.09
N ASN A 631 -1.54 22.47 48.96
CA ASN A 631 -0.08 22.54 48.87
C ASN A 631 0.45 23.95 49.21
N SER A 632 -0.23 24.99 48.76
CA SER A 632 0.11 26.38 49.09
C SER A 632 -0.03 26.67 50.59
N GLU A 633 -1.08 26.13 51.24
CA GLU A 633 -1.28 26.25 52.68
C GLU A 633 -0.18 25.53 53.49
N LEU A 634 0.24 24.34 53.05
CA LEU A 634 1.34 23.58 53.68
C LEU A 634 2.68 24.33 53.57
N LEU A 635 2.98 24.87 52.39
CA LEU A 635 4.19 25.65 52.18
C LEU A 635 4.23 26.92 53.03
N ALA A 636 3.09 27.64 53.14
CA ALA A 636 3.00 28.82 54.00
C ALA A 636 3.30 28.49 55.48
N LYS A 637 2.69 27.39 55.99
CA LYS A 637 2.97 26.92 57.37
C LYS A 637 4.41 26.46 57.58
N SER A 638 5.05 25.88 56.55
CA SER A 638 6.45 25.46 56.64
C SER A 638 7.39 26.65 56.74
N VAL A 639 7.08 27.76 56.08
CA VAL A 639 7.88 29.00 56.13
C VAL A 639 7.68 29.73 57.49
N GLU A 640 6.50 29.65 58.09
CA GLU A 640 6.25 30.25 59.45
C GLU A 640 7.03 29.52 60.54
N ASN A 641 7.48 28.30 60.33
CA ASN A 641 8.26 27.49 61.26
C ASN A 641 9.78 27.57 61.07
N ILE A 642 10.26 28.35 60.07
CA ILE A 642 11.66 28.68 59.81
C ILE A 642 11.99 30.05 60.48
#